data_07382f93c0cee0569684e126c6ca9c9c
#
_entry.id   07382f93c0cee0569684e126c6ca9c9c
#
_cell.length_a   1.000
_cell.length_b   1.000
_cell.length_c   1.000
_cell.angle_alpha   90.00
_cell.angle_beta   90.00
_cell.angle_gamma   90.00
#
_symmetry.space_group_name_H-M   'P 1'
#
loop_
_entity.id
_entity.type
_entity.pdbx_description
1 polymer ?
#
loop_
_entity_poly.entity_id
_entity_poly.type
_entity_poly.pdbx_seq_one_letter_code
_entity_poly.pdbx_strand_id
1 'polypeptide(L)'
;MKRFLFTLAALSVLCFSAAADDRDDYRQWAEQVRQEVWSKPLPAFQQRTCPDEYKQHSVVVLAAYEEVIVDQHNKADAAMLLLTWQIMRQVSVGYCYRTLLAINDQAARDRFSQFDFMSIERGYGFWGKEKKQVTLGIRIIKPDGTVREVSTDDYVRTAEGRKNKEERSKLAVPDLQVGDLMDVFTYSVSELNERSTSPFVFCFRRQYPILSNQVHCVIDPNMTTQYRTLNGAPEFRESTDENGNIVLDALVEKPAEAEPSVWYDQMSKTPMIKLCITGRKLKGQWAPPSTEQKGLQANPDYELIVDDDMAFLKKANYERSGLWGKEGTQWKKYCESLAAMNLPKEEHVARLYTGLYYYLLFSRTGQMDAGVFLAMLREALLKAGIVSRQLFTTGTACEPIDQLINYRNTTWGLYVKSIDKVLFPPAYEMAPFTVPSQLQGRKAIVDNGVKQQMTLPESTADDNTETIKLKVAIDGTSLRCHRRMTATGIAKEPLCHNFVMTEDLLTAFNRYLETDRTLEDLVGKKERDDMAEWKRQQREKERVMYETEAAIYHDTEVSEMKDYGVDCIGFRADSTTFENHSAYKVDGLLKKAGPDMVLSVGRLVANQRKIEGTARERTDDIVYEFKALNVIYDVEVELPEGYTVTPESLQPLNVRVSNACGTFESKAEITDGKLHLTAVKRYEHDREPVANWPQILEFIDAASQFNAVQVVLTKL
;
A
#
# COMPACT_ATOMS: atom_id res chain seq x y z
N MET A 1 -30.23 -37.07 1.88
CA MET A 1 -29.41 -36.14 1.07
C MET A 1 -30.18 -34.95 0.45
N LYS A 2 -31.49 -34.95 0.33
CA LYS A 2 -32.29 -33.81 -0.20
C LYS A 2 -32.51 -32.62 0.76
N ARG A 3 -31.91 -32.58 1.95
CA ARG A 3 -32.10 -31.52 2.95
C ARG A 3 -30.90 -30.59 3.16
N PHE A 4 -29.75 -30.88 2.58
CA PHE A 4 -28.52 -30.12 2.85
C PHE A 4 -28.30 -28.89 1.96
N LEU A 5 -28.85 -28.86 0.75
CA LEU A 5 -28.68 -27.74 -0.18
C LEU A 5 -29.77 -26.67 -0.09
N PHE A 6 -30.89 -26.98 0.58
CA PHE A 6 -31.96 -25.99 0.79
C PHE A 6 -31.68 -25.01 1.92
N THR A 7 -30.69 -25.27 2.76
CA THR A 7 -30.38 -24.42 3.92
C THR A 7 -29.59 -23.17 3.57
N LEU A 8 -28.69 -23.20 2.60
CA LEU A 8 -27.97 -22.00 2.18
C LEU A 8 -28.82 -21.03 1.35
N ALA A 9 -29.67 -21.54 0.46
CA ALA A 9 -30.63 -20.70 -0.29
C ALA A 9 -31.77 -20.15 0.60
N ALA A 10 -32.12 -20.88 1.69
CA ALA A 10 -33.10 -20.43 2.64
C ALA A 10 -32.54 -19.38 3.63
N LEU A 11 -31.23 -19.35 3.88
CA LEU A 11 -30.59 -18.33 4.72
C LEU A 11 -30.55 -16.94 4.07
N SER A 12 -30.54 -16.87 2.73
CA SER A 12 -30.61 -15.59 2.01
C SER A 12 -32.00 -14.94 2.00
N VAL A 13 -33.05 -15.68 2.36
CA VAL A 13 -34.45 -15.23 2.35
C VAL A 13 -35.01 -14.89 3.74
N LEU A 14 -34.35 -15.28 4.82
CA LEU A 14 -34.77 -14.93 6.17
C LEU A 14 -34.40 -13.48 6.50
N CYS A 15 -35.18 -12.62 5.96
CA CYS A 15 -35.96 -11.55 6.56
C CYS A 15 -35.23 -10.57 7.48
N PHE A 16 -35.05 -9.45 6.95
CA PHE A 16 -34.96 -8.24 7.73
C PHE A 16 -36.35 -7.60 7.89
N SER A 17 -37.15 -8.17 8.75
CA SER A 17 -38.33 -7.49 9.31
C SER A 17 -37.93 -6.80 10.63
N ALA A 18 -38.40 -5.59 10.77
CA ALA A 18 -38.10 -4.56 11.72
C ALA A 18 -37.97 -4.96 13.20
N ALA A 19 -36.95 -4.40 13.83
CA ALA A 19 -36.88 -3.94 15.23
C ALA A 19 -37.15 -4.94 16.36
N ALA A 20 -36.71 -6.18 16.22
CA ALA A 20 -36.50 -7.06 17.36
C ALA A 20 -35.01 -7.46 17.37
N ASP A 21 -34.39 -7.35 18.48
CA ASP A 21 -33.00 -7.55 18.87
C ASP A 21 -32.03 -8.10 17.79
N ASP A 22 -31.41 -7.22 17.00
CA ASP A 22 -30.36 -7.52 15.99
C ASP A 22 -29.25 -8.46 16.53
N ARG A 23 -29.18 -8.65 17.83
CA ARG A 23 -28.18 -9.47 18.53
C ARG A 23 -28.54 -10.95 18.59
N ASP A 24 -29.78 -11.29 18.88
CA ASP A 24 -30.18 -12.68 18.99
C ASP A 24 -30.23 -13.33 17.62
N ASP A 25 -30.66 -12.60 16.59
CA ASP A 25 -30.60 -13.05 15.20
C ASP A 25 -29.16 -13.26 14.75
N TYR A 26 -28.23 -12.36 15.11
CA TYR A 26 -26.80 -12.52 14.80
C TYR A 26 -26.21 -13.73 15.52
N ARG A 27 -26.49 -13.92 16.80
CA ARG A 27 -25.97 -15.08 17.57
C ARG A 27 -26.46 -16.40 16.99
N GLN A 28 -27.71 -16.48 16.64
CA GLN A 28 -28.29 -17.66 16.03
C GLN A 28 -27.64 -17.96 14.67
N TRP A 29 -27.46 -16.97 13.85
CA TRP A 29 -26.76 -17.09 12.58
C TRP A 29 -25.30 -17.52 12.77
N ALA A 30 -24.56 -16.87 13.67
CA ALA A 30 -23.17 -17.18 13.95
C ALA A 30 -22.99 -18.62 14.45
N GLU A 31 -23.91 -19.12 15.30
CA GLU A 31 -23.90 -20.50 15.78
C GLU A 31 -24.16 -21.49 14.66
N GLN A 32 -25.13 -21.23 13.78
CA GLN A 32 -25.40 -22.06 12.62
C GLN A 32 -24.17 -22.14 11.68
N VAL A 33 -23.52 -20.99 11.44
CA VAL A 33 -22.28 -20.95 10.62
C VAL A 33 -21.17 -21.76 11.28
N ARG A 34 -20.96 -21.65 12.60
CA ARG A 34 -19.94 -22.44 13.31
C ARG A 34 -20.18 -23.95 13.13
N GLN A 35 -21.40 -24.41 13.33
CA GLN A 35 -21.75 -25.82 13.15
C GLN A 35 -21.55 -26.28 11.72
N GLU A 36 -21.92 -25.47 10.72
CA GLU A 36 -21.75 -25.78 9.31
C GLU A 36 -20.27 -25.87 8.93
N VAL A 37 -19.46 -24.85 9.27
CA VAL A 37 -18.03 -24.81 8.90
C VAL A 37 -17.27 -25.95 9.54
N TRP A 38 -17.54 -26.28 10.81
CA TRP A 38 -16.82 -27.34 11.49
C TRP A 38 -17.30 -28.77 11.11
N SER A 39 -18.49 -28.90 10.57
CA SER A 39 -19.00 -30.20 10.07
C SER A 39 -18.49 -30.55 8.68
N LYS A 40 -17.81 -29.63 7.97
CA LYS A 40 -17.28 -29.91 6.62
C LYS A 40 -16.26 -31.05 6.64
N PRO A 41 -16.38 -32.04 5.76
CA PRO A 41 -15.49 -33.18 5.70
C PRO A 41 -14.18 -32.82 5.00
N LEU A 42 -13.29 -32.10 5.71
CA LEU A 42 -11.98 -31.68 5.23
C LEU A 42 -10.90 -32.57 5.84
N PRO A 43 -10.28 -33.51 5.09
CA PRO A 43 -9.32 -34.46 5.63
C PRO A 43 -8.10 -33.82 6.28
N ALA A 44 -7.57 -32.73 5.71
CA ALA A 44 -6.40 -32.03 6.26
C ALA A 44 -6.64 -31.44 7.66
N PHE A 45 -7.90 -31.13 8.02
CA PHE A 45 -8.27 -30.63 9.35
C PHE A 45 -8.43 -31.74 10.40
N GLN A 46 -8.23 -33.02 10.02
CA GLN A 46 -8.21 -34.15 10.96
C GLN A 46 -6.83 -34.37 11.60
N GLN A 47 -5.80 -33.63 11.18
CA GLN A 47 -4.48 -33.66 11.81
C GLN A 47 -4.57 -33.28 13.30
N ARG A 48 -3.75 -33.95 14.16
CA ARG A 48 -3.76 -33.75 15.60
C ARG A 48 -2.40 -33.37 16.18
N THR A 49 -1.35 -33.38 15.36
CA THR A 49 0.03 -33.07 15.78
C THR A 49 0.76 -32.33 14.67
N CYS A 50 1.65 -31.43 15.06
CA CYS A 50 2.62 -30.84 14.13
C CYS A 50 3.72 -31.85 13.81
N PRO A 51 4.09 -32.09 12.53
CA PRO A 51 5.24 -32.90 12.18
C PRO A 51 6.54 -32.37 12.79
N ASP A 52 7.44 -33.28 13.23
CA ASP A 52 8.64 -32.89 13.97
C ASP A 52 9.56 -31.98 13.17
N GLU A 53 9.62 -32.14 11.85
CA GLU A 53 10.43 -31.32 10.94
C GLU A 53 9.99 -29.85 10.84
N TYR A 54 8.77 -29.52 11.31
CA TYR A 54 8.25 -28.15 11.32
C TYR A 54 8.18 -27.52 12.71
N LYS A 55 8.52 -28.27 13.77
CA LYS A 55 8.42 -27.77 15.16
C LYS A 55 9.36 -26.61 15.48
N GLN A 56 10.41 -26.38 14.68
CA GLN A 56 11.29 -25.24 14.80
C GLN A 56 10.63 -23.92 14.39
N HIS A 57 9.54 -23.94 13.63
CA HIS A 57 8.79 -22.75 13.30
C HIS A 57 7.82 -22.39 14.43
N SER A 58 7.78 -21.11 14.80
CA SER A 58 6.89 -20.60 15.85
C SER A 58 5.43 -21.00 15.61
N VAL A 59 4.99 -20.88 14.34
CA VAL A 59 3.65 -21.25 13.86
C VAL A 59 3.75 -22.05 12.58
N VAL A 60 2.93 -23.09 12.45
CA VAL A 60 2.75 -23.85 11.21
C VAL A 60 1.27 -23.94 10.87
N VAL A 61 0.91 -23.64 9.65
CA VAL A 61 -0.44 -23.87 9.12
C VAL A 61 -0.53 -25.32 8.63
N LEU A 62 -1.08 -26.19 9.42
CA LEU A 62 -1.25 -27.61 9.06
C LEU A 62 -2.24 -27.78 7.92
N ALA A 63 -3.32 -26.98 7.93
CA ALA A 63 -4.32 -26.92 6.88
C ALA A 63 -4.87 -25.50 6.73
N ALA A 64 -5.09 -25.07 5.49
CA ALA A 64 -5.83 -23.87 5.12
C ALA A 64 -6.97 -24.25 4.17
N TYR A 65 -8.13 -23.62 4.34
CA TYR A 65 -9.29 -23.78 3.49
C TYR A 65 -9.92 -22.44 3.21
N GLU A 66 -10.09 -22.11 1.94
CA GLU A 66 -10.81 -20.93 1.48
C GLU A 66 -12.03 -21.35 0.67
N GLU A 67 -13.19 -20.78 1.02
CA GLU A 67 -14.42 -21.04 0.28
C GLU A 67 -15.05 -19.71 -0.14
N VAL A 68 -15.49 -19.67 -1.40
CA VAL A 68 -16.22 -18.54 -1.99
C VAL A 68 -17.53 -19.06 -2.59
N ILE A 69 -18.64 -18.50 -2.16
CA ILE A 69 -19.95 -18.79 -2.73
C ILE A 69 -20.53 -17.48 -3.26
N VAL A 70 -20.80 -17.41 -4.56
CA VAL A 70 -21.33 -16.20 -5.19
C VAL A 70 -22.60 -16.50 -5.96
N ASP A 71 -23.65 -15.79 -5.60
CA ASP A 71 -24.95 -15.89 -6.21
C ASP A 71 -25.49 -14.50 -6.61
N GLN A 72 -26.40 -14.44 -7.56
CA GLN A 72 -27.04 -13.19 -7.94
C GLN A 72 -28.58 -13.31 -7.94
N HIS A 73 -29.22 -12.29 -7.42
CA HIS A 73 -30.67 -12.20 -7.40
C HIS A 73 -31.18 -10.80 -7.79
N ASN A 74 -32.45 -10.72 -8.15
CA ASN A 74 -33.08 -9.44 -8.46
C ASN A 74 -33.69 -8.86 -7.19
N LYS A 75 -33.39 -7.60 -6.91
CA LYS A 75 -34.04 -6.82 -5.87
C LYS A 75 -34.87 -5.71 -6.49
N ALA A 76 -36.12 -5.62 -6.09
CA ALA A 76 -36.94 -4.46 -6.42
C ALA A 76 -36.69 -3.36 -5.39
N ASP A 77 -36.18 -2.22 -5.83
CA ASP A 77 -35.99 -1.06 -4.96
C ASP A 77 -36.94 0.06 -5.38
N ALA A 78 -37.63 0.64 -4.40
CA ALA A 78 -38.50 1.80 -4.64
C ALA A 78 -37.64 3.07 -4.56
N ALA A 79 -37.34 3.67 -5.69
CA ALA A 79 -36.72 4.99 -5.73
C ALA A 79 -37.70 6.05 -5.19
N MET A 80 -37.52 6.42 -3.93
CA MET A 80 -38.44 7.27 -3.17
C MET A 80 -38.64 8.69 -3.75
N LEU A 81 -37.71 9.13 -4.63
CA LEU A 81 -37.73 10.47 -5.22
C LEU A 81 -38.57 10.59 -6.52
N LEU A 82 -38.88 9.49 -7.22
CA LEU A 82 -39.50 9.52 -8.55
C LEU A 82 -40.69 8.57 -8.71
N LEU A 83 -41.19 7.92 -7.66
CA LEU A 83 -42.27 6.93 -7.72
C LEU A 83 -42.04 5.83 -8.78
N THR A 84 -40.80 5.53 -9.10
CA THR A 84 -40.42 4.50 -10.07
C THR A 84 -39.79 3.31 -9.36
N TRP A 85 -40.26 2.13 -9.69
CA TRP A 85 -39.65 0.86 -9.26
C TRP A 85 -38.45 0.58 -10.16
N GLN A 86 -37.26 0.51 -9.59
CA GLN A 86 -36.08 0.02 -10.31
C GLN A 86 -35.75 -1.40 -9.87
N ILE A 87 -35.55 -2.27 -10.85
CA ILE A 87 -35.01 -3.60 -10.59
C ILE A 87 -33.49 -3.46 -10.56
N MET A 88 -32.92 -3.68 -9.40
CA MET A 88 -31.46 -3.77 -9.23
C MET A 88 -31.05 -5.22 -9.13
N ARG A 89 -29.87 -5.54 -9.65
CA ARG A 89 -29.21 -6.83 -9.36
C ARG A 89 -28.35 -6.69 -8.14
N GLN A 90 -28.51 -7.64 -7.26
CA GLN A 90 -27.73 -7.76 -6.06
C GLN A 90 -26.88 -9.02 -6.16
N VAL A 91 -25.61 -8.92 -5.78
CA VAL A 91 -24.67 -10.06 -5.71
C VAL A 91 -24.47 -10.41 -4.25
N SER A 92 -24.75 -11.65 -3.89
CA SER A 92 -24.48 -12.21 -2.56
C SER A 92 -23.15 -12.94 -2.59
N VAL A 93 -22.30 -12.66 -1.62
CA VAL A 93 -20.96 -13.27 -1.49
C VAL A 93 -20.82 -13.86 -0.10
N GLY A 94 -20.68 -15.17 -0.02
CA GLY A 94 -20.21 -15.90 1.15
C GLY A 94 -18.70 -16.16 1.03
N TYR A 95 -17.94 -15.83 2.06
CA TYR A 95 -16.50 -16.09 2.10
C TYR A 95 -16.11 -16.71 3.44
N CYS A 96 -15.46 -17.86 3.39
CA CYS A 96 -14.89 -18.57 4.54
C CYS A 96 -13.37 -18.68 4.39
N TYR A 97 -12.64 -18.30 5.42
CA TYR A 97 -11.22 -18.61 5.55
C TYR A 97 -10.99 -19.37 6.86
N ARG A 98 -10.54 -20.62 6.78
CA ARG A 98 -10.31 -21.51 7.93
C ARG A 98 -8.88 -22.03 7.92
N THR A 99 -8.24 -22.03 9.09
CA THR A 99 -6.88 -22.56 9.27
C THR A 99 -6.78 -23.43 10.51
N LEU A 100 -5.98 -24.48 10.40
CA LEU A 100 -5.53 -25.31 11.51
C LEU A 100 -4.06 -24.95 11.80
N LEU A 101 -3.80 -24.31 12.91
CA LEU A 101 -2.50 -23.78 13.30
C LEU A 101 -1.86 -24.65 14.38
N ALA A 102 -0.57 -24.93 14.29
CA ALA A 102 0.22 -25.46 15.38
C ALA A 102 0.93 -24.33 16.12
N ILE A 103 0.79 -24.28 17.45
CA ILE A 103 1.37 -23.27 18.35
C ILE A 103 2.62 -23.85 18.99
N ASN A 104 3.79 -23.58 18.43
CA ASN A 104 5.01 -24.31 18.80
C ASN A 104 5.87 -23.60 19.86
N ASP A 105 5.66 -22.29 20.07
CA ASP A 105 6.41 -21.52 21.07
C ASP A 105 5.59 -20.45 21.78
N GLN A 106 6.24 -19.76 22.71
CA GLN A 106 5.64 -18.69 23.52
C GLN A 106 5.23 -17.47 22.67
N ALA A 107 6.01 -17.11 21.66
CA ALA A 107 5.70 -15.97 20.78
C ALA A 107 4.43 -16.22 19.98
N ALA A 108 4.25 -17.44 19.45
CA ALA A 108 3.03 -17.88 18.80
C ALA A 108 1.82 -17.84 19.75
N ARG A 109 1.98 -18.38 20.97
CA ARG A 109 0.92 -18.33 21.99
C ARG A 109 0.49 -16.91 22.30
N ASP A 110 1.44 -15.99 22.51
CA ASP A 110 1.14 -14.60 22.86
C ASP A 110 0.47 -13.88 21.70
N ARG A 111 0.91 -14.13 20.45
CA ARG A 111 0.30 -13.57 19.25
C ARG A 111 -1.14 -14.01 19.05
N PHE A 112 -1.49 -15.28 19.31
CA PHE A 112 -2.81 -15.84 19.09
C PHE A 112 -3.68 -15.88 20.36
N SER A 113 -3.23 -15.26 21.44
CA SER A 113 -4.00 -15.12 22.69
C SER A 113 -5.16 -14.14 22.59
N GLN A 114 -5.20 -13.30 21.55
CA GLN A 114 -6.24 -12.30 21.33
C GLN A 114 -6.50 -12.10 19.84
N PHE A 115 -7.79 -11.98 19.48
CA PHE A 115 -8.26 -11.63 18.15
C PHE A 115 -9.06 -10.33 18.15
N ASP A 116 -8.86 -9.51 17.12
CA ASP A 116 -9.72 -8.38 16.80
C ASP A 116 -10.55 -8.71 15.57
N PHE A 117 -11.88 -8.57 15.65
CA PHE A 117 -12.74 -8.76 14.49
C PHE A 117 -13.95 -7.83 14.48
N MET A 118 -14.47 -7.57 13.30
CA MET A 118 -15.71 -6.83 13.09
C MET A 118 -16.86 -7.81 12.86
N SER A 119 -17.90 -7.74 13.69
CA SER A 119 -19.09 -8.60 13.57
C SER A 119 -20.05 -8.11 12.47
N ILE A 120 -20.23 -6.80 12.35
CA ILE A 120 -21.13 -6.21 11.36
C ILE A 120 -20.46 -5.00 10.73
N GLU A 121 -20.35 -4.99 9.40
CA GLU A 121 -19.95 -3.85 8.61
C GLU A 121 -21.14 -3.38 7.76
N ARG A 122 -21.53 -2.13 7.88
CA ARG A 122 -22.61 -1.53 7.09
C ARG A 122 -22.06 -0.45 6.18
N GLY A 123 -22.01 -0.71 4.88
CA GLY A 123 -21.72 0.29 3.85
C GLY A 123 -22.94 1.14 3.55
N TYR A 124 -22.75 2.43 3.26
CA TYR A 124 -23.78 3.33 2.77
C TYR A 124 -23.46 3.73 1.34
N GLY A 125 -24.06 3.05 0.37
CA GLY A 125 -24.10 3.52 -1.02
C GLY A 125 -25.14 4.65 -1.19
N PHE A 126 -25.03 5.43 -2.24
CA PHE A 126 -25.99 6.52 -2.57
C PHE A 126 -27.44 6.01 -2.74
N TRP A 127 -27.64 4.72 -3.07
CA TRP A 127 -28.92 4.10 -3.40
C TRP A 127 -29.29 2.87 -2.55
N GLY A 128 -28.58 2.58 -1.46
CA GLY A 128 -28.91 1.43 -0.63
C GLY A 128 -27.89 1.15 0.48
N LYS A 129 -28.26 0.33 1.43
CA LYS A 129 -27.35 -0.16 2.48
C LYS A 129 -26.75 -1.48 2.01
N GLU A 130 -25.45 -1.51 1.78
CA GLU A 130 -24.72 -2.76 1.72
C GLU A 130 -24.63 -3.35 3.12
N LYS A 131 -24.91 -4.66 3.23
CA LYS A 131 -24.81 -5.36 4.50
C LYS A 131 -23.69 -6.36 4.42
N LYS A 132 -22.83 -6.34 5.42
CA LYS A 132 -21.82 -7.37 5.62
C LYS A 132 -21.96 -7.89 7.06
N GLN A 133 -22.07 -9.19 7.22
CA GLN A 133 -22.01 -9.88 8.50
C GLN A 133 -20.76 -10.74 8.54
N VAL A 134 -20.05 -10.72 9.66
CA VAL A 134 -18.83 -11.51 9.88
C VAL A 134 -18.96 -12.28 11.17
N THR A 135 -18.56 -13.54 11.18
CA THR A 135 -18.41 -14.33 12.41
C THR A 135 -17.05 -14.99 12.49
N LEU A 136 -16.61 -15.30 13.68
CA LEU A 136 -15.36 -15.96 14.02
C LEU A 136 -15.68 -17.25 14.80
N GLY A 137 -15.01 -18.35 14.47
CA GLY A 137 -15.02 -19.56 15.27
C GLY A 137 -13.60 -19.96 15.64
N ILE A 138 -13.39 -20.34 16.90
CA ILE A 138 -12.10 -20.80 17.42
C ILE A 138 -12.30 -22.06 18.22
N ARG A 139 -11.49 -23.10 17.92
CA ARG A 139 -11.34 -24.32 18.72
C ARG A 139 -9.89 -24.52 19.09
N ILE A 140 -9.64 -24.85 20.35
CA ILE A 140 -8.34 -25.30 20.83
C ILE A 140 -8.38 -26.82 20.89
N ILE A 141 -7.41 -27.47 20.26
CA ILE A 141 -7.25 -28.92 20.27
C ILE A 141 -5.98 -29.21 21.08
N LYS A 142 -6.19 -29.83 22.24
CA LYS A 142 -5.10 -30.19 23.15
C LYS A 142 -4.31 -31.41 22.63
N PRO A 143 -3.06 -31.61 23.08
CA PRO A 143 -2.27 -32.78 22.70
C PRO A 143 -2.92 -34.13 23.05
N ASP A 144 -3.81 -34.17 24.04
CA ASP A 144 -4.58 -35.36 24.40
C ASP A 144 -5.82 -35.60 23.50
N GLY A 145 -6.02 -34.73 22.51
CA GLY A 145 -7.18 -34.77 21.60
C GLY A 145 -8.44 -34.08 22.11
N THR A 146 -8.42 -33.52 23.32
CA THR A 146 -9.55 -32.74 23.84
C THR A 146 -9.79 -31.50 23.01
N VAL A 147 -11.01 -31.28 22.53
CA VAL A 147 -11.42 -30.09 21.79
C VAL A 147 -12.19 -29.14 22.69
N ARG A 148 -11.74 -27.89 22.75
CA ARG A 148 -12.43 -26.81 23.48
C ARG A 148 -12.82 -25.72 22.52
N GLU A 149 -14.08 -25.39 22.46
CA GLU A 149 -14.58 -24.26 21.73
C GLU A 149 -14.44 -22.99 22.57
N VAL A 150 -13.92 -21.93 21.98
CA VAL A 150 -13.82 -20.61 22.63
C VAL A 150 -15.15 -19.90 22.45
N SER A 151 -15.78 -19.50 23.57
CA SER A 151 -17.02 -18.73 23.54
C SER A 151 -16.74 -17.37 22.86
N THR A 152 -17.49 -17.07 21.81
CA THR A 152 -17.45 -15.77 21.14
C THR A 152 -18.42 -14.77 21.75
N ASP A 153 -19.19 -15.16 22.77
CA ASP A 153 -20.15 -14.29 23.46
C ASP A 153 -19.49 -13.40 24.53
N ASP A 154 -18.26 -13.76 24.96
CA ASP A 154 -17.50 -13.06 26.02
C ASP A 154 -16.51 -12.01 25.48
N TYR A 155 -16.77 -11.42 24.34
CA TYR A 155 -15.88 -10.40 23.79
C TYR A 155 -16.11 -9.01 24.38
N VAL A 156 -15.03 -8.27 24.57
CA VAL A 156 -15.07 -6.88 25.02
C VAL A 156 -15.37 -5.96 23.85
N ARG A 157 -16.45 -5.21 23.93
CA ARG A 157 -16.81 -4.18 22.94
C ARG A 157 -16.04 -2.91 23.20
N THR A 158 -15.30 -2.45 22.24
CA THR A 158 -14.73 -1.10 22.25
C THR A 158 -15.62 -0.19 21.42
N ALA A 159 -16.34 0.73 22.08
CA ALA A 159 -17.09 1.78 21.41
C ALA A 159 -16.11 2.87 20.95
N GLU A 160 -15.76 2.89 19.69
CA GLU A 160 -15.01 4.00 19.08
C GLU A 160 -15.98 4.92 18.32
N GLY A 161 -16.16 6.14 18.85
CA GLY A 161 -16.78 7.27 18.16
C GLY A 161 -18.27 7.52 18.40
N ARG A 162 -18.68 8.78 18.26
CA ARG A 162 -20.03 9.31 18.52
C ARG A 162 -21.14 8.87 17.53
N LYS A 163 -20.81 8.05 16.51
CA LYS A 163 -21.78 7.48 15.57
C LYS A 163 -21.37 6.04 15.27
N ASN A 164 -21.66 5.14 16.19
CA ASN A 164 -21.38 3.71 16.07
C ASN A 164 -21.98 3.11 14.80
N LYS A 165 -21.16 2.96 13.76
CA LYS A 165 -21.48 2.22 12.55
C LYS A 165 -20.73 0.90 12.45
N GLU A 166 -19.68 0.73 13.24
CA GLU A 166 -18.81 -0.45 13.27
C GLU A 166 -18.67 -0.94 14.71
N GLU A 167 -18.99 -2.19 14.99
CA GLU A 167 -18.69 -2.85 16.26
C GLU A 167 -17.38 -3.63 16.11
N ARG A 168 -16.30 -3.12 16.68
CA ARG A 168 -15.05 -3.87 16.84
C ARG A 168 -15.08 -4.65 18.14
N SER A 169 -14.72 -5.92 18.08
CA SER A 169 -14.73 -6.82 19.21
C SER A 169 -13.34 -7.40 19.43
N LYS A 170 -12.86 -7.35 20.67
CA LYS A 170 -11.64 -8.02 21.11
C LYS A 170 -12.02 -9.31 21.82
N LEU A 171 -11.53 -10.43 21.29
CA LEU A 171 -11.75 -11.75 21.84
C LEU A 171 -10.45 -12.30 22.42
N ALA A 172 -10.45 -12.59 23.71
CA ALA A 172 -9.38 -13.35 24.34
C ALA A 172 -9.54 -14.84 24.04
N VAL A 173 -8.44 -15.53 23.82
CA VAL A 173 -8.37 -16.99 23.66
C VAL A 173 -7.81 -17.59 24.96
N PRO A 174 -8.69 -17.93 25.92
CA PRO A 174 -8.24 -18.49 27.20
C PRO A 174 -7.63 -19.88 26.99
N ASP A 175 -6.75 -20.27 27.89
CA ASP A 175 -6.13 -21.61 27.97
C ASP A 175 -5.30 -22.06 26.77
N LEU A 176 -4.98 -21.17 25.82
CA LEU A 176 -4.05 -21.48 24.74
C LEU A 176 -2.65 -21.70 25.29
N GLN A 177 -2.02 -22.84 24.96
CA GLN A 177 -0.69 -23.24 25.41
C GLN A 177 0.21 -23.63 24.25
N VAL A 178 1.50 -23.62 24.49
CA VAL A 178 2.48 -24.18 23.56
C VAL A 178 2.23 -25.69 23.40
N GLY A 179 2.21 -26.16 22.18
CA GLY A 179 1.87 -27.54 21.79
C GLY A 179 0.42 -27.78 21.46
N ASP A 180 -0.47 -26.80 21.65
CA ASP A 180 -1.88 -26.87 21.22
C ASP A 180 -1.97 -26.67 19.70
N LEU A 181 -3.05 -27.20 19.11
CA LEU A 181 -3.51 -26.80 17.80
C LEU A 181 -4.69 -25.85 17.94
N MET A 182 -4.78 -24.88 17.04
CA MET A 182 -5.89 -23.93 16.98
C MET A 182 -6.59 -24.01 15.62
N ASP A 183 -7.85 -24.44 15.62
CA ASP A 183 -8.73 -24.44 14.45
C ASP A 183 -9.55 -23.14 14.47
N VAL A 184 -9.20 -22.21 13.58
CA VAL A 184 -9.82 -20.88 13.55
C VAL A 184 -10.36 -20.58 12.16
N PHE A 185 -11.54 -19.98 12.09
CA PHE A 185 -12.08 -19.50 10.84
C PHE A 185 -12.75 -18.14 11.00
N THR A 186 -12.78 -17.38 9.91
CA THR A 186 -13.67 -16.25 9.71
C THR A 186 -14.65 -16.59 8.60
N TYR A 187 -15.91 -16.22 8.77
CA TYR A 187 -16.95 -16.36 7.76
C TYR A 187 -17.66 -15.04 7.59
N SER A 188 -17.84 -14.60 6.35
CA SER A 188 -18.57 -13.37 6.05
C SER A 188 -19.60 -13.59 4.97
N VAL A 189 -20.74 -12.88 5.09
CA VAL A 189 -21.74 -12.75 4.03
C VAL A 189 -21.88 -11.29 3.70
N SER A 190 -21.79 -10.95 2.42
CA SER A 190 -21.94 -9.59 1.92
C SER A 190 -23.01 -9.54 0.83
N GLU A 191 -23.89 -8.54 0.89
CA GLU A 191 -24.81 -8.23 -0.18
C GLU A 191 -24.35 -6.94 -0.88
N LEU A 192 -23.89 -7.09 -2.12
CA LEU A 192 -23.34 -6.01 -2.93
C LEU A 192 -24.40 -5.47 -3.86
N ASN A 193 -24.55 -4.14 -3.91
CA ASN A 193 -25.38 -3.47 -4.93
C ASN A 193 -24.66 -3.32 -6.27
N GLU A 194 -23.40 -3.71 -6.32
CA GLU A 194 -22.59 -3.75 -7.52
C GLU A 194 -22.73 -5.06 -8.26
N ARG A 195 -22.49 -5.03 -9.57
CA ARG A 195 -22.51 -6.24 -10.41
C ARG A 195 -21.26 -7.10 -10.28
N SER A 196 -20.17 -6.51 -9.91
CA SER A 196 -18.87 -7.19 -9.84
C SER A 196 -18.39 -7.27 -8.40
N THR A 197 -17.85 -8.40 -8.01
CA THR A 197 -17.09 -8.52 -6.78
C THR A 197 -15.75 -7.82 -6.93
N SER A 198 -15.13 -7.43 -5.81
CA SER A 198 -13.69 -7.23 -5.81
C SER A 198 -13.00 -8.56 -6.18
N PRO A 199 -11.84 -8.54 -6.84
CA PRO A 199 -11.13 -9.78 -7.14
C PRO A 199 -10.80 -10.56 -5.87
N PHE A 200 -11.11 -11.87 -5.86
CA PHE A 200 -10.60 -12.77 -4.84
C PHE A 200 -9.15 -13.14 -5.17
N VAL A 201 -8.30 -13.19 -4.16
CA VAL A 201 -6.88 -13.53 -4.31
C VAL A 201 -6.57 -14.69 -3.37
N PHE A 202 -6.35 -15.87 -3.94
CA PHE A 202 -6.00 -17.08 -3.21
C PHE A 202 -4.49 -17.28 -3.26
N CYS A 203 -3.82 -17.12 -2.11
CA CYS A 203 -2.37 -17.25 -1.98
C CYS A 203 -2.01 -18.63 -1.44
N PHE A 204 -1.11 -19.34 -2.13
CA PHE A 204 -0.65 -20.67 -1.75
C PHE A 204 0.67 -20.66 -0.95
N ARG A 205 1.17 -19.49 -0.64
CA ARG A 205 2.30 -19.23 0.26
C ARG A 205 1.98 -18.01 1.09
N ARG A 206 2.36 -18.00 2.37
CA ARG A 206 2.04 -16.93 3.31
C ARG A 206 3.16 -16.78 4.35
N GLN A 207 2.97 -15.94 5.34
CA GLN A 207 3.91 -15.65 6.43
C GLN A 207 4.41 -16.91 7.19
N TYR A 208 3.60 -17.97 7.25
CA TYR A 208 3.94 -19.23 7.93
C TYR A 208 3.99 -20.38 6.93
N PRO A 209 4.79 -21.43 7.22
CA PRO A 209 4.73 -22.65 6.41
C PRO A 209 3.30 -23.21 6.35
N ILE A 210 2.87 -23.66 5.17
CA ILE A 210 1.54 -24.25 4.95
C ILE A 210 1.72 -25.67 4.45
N LEU A 211 1.15 -26.66 5.13
CA LEU A 211 1.29 -28.07 4.74
C LEU A 211 0.21 -28.53 3.76
N SER A 212 -1.01 -28.01 3.88
CA SER A 212 -2.11 -28.26 2.96
C SER A 212 -2.93 -27.00 2.74
N ASN A 213 -3.23 -26.65 1.50
CA ASN A 213 -4.05 -25.49 1.15
C ASN A 213 -5.11 -25.88 0.12
N GLN A 214 -6.37 -25.65 0.44
CA GLN A 214 -7.52 -25.95 -0.40
C GLN A 214 -8.36 -24.70 -0.65
N VAL A 215 -8.75 -24.49 -1.90
CA VAL A 215 -9.71 -23.46 -2.34
C VAL A 215 -10.91 -24.15 -2.97
N HIS A 216 -12.11 -23.69 -2.61
CA HIS A 216 -13.39 -24.18 -3.14
C HIS A 216 -14.28 -23.00 -3.48
N CYS A 217 -14.74 -22.90 -4.73
CA CYS A 217 -15.63 -21.82 -5.17
C CYS A 217 -16.90 -22.40 -5.80
N VAL A 218 -18.06 -21.84 -5.45
CA VAL A 218 -19.36 -22.16 -6.04
C VAL A 218 -19.98 -20.89 -6.58
N ILE A 219 -20.26 -20.84 -7.89
CA ILE A 219 -20.62 -19.61 -8.58
C ILE A 219 -21.85 -19.83 -9.47
N ASP A 220 -22.82 -18.91 -9.40
CA ASP A 220 -24.02 -18.92 -10.27
C ASP A 220 -23.62 -18.98 -11.76
N PRO A 221 -24.14 -19.94 -12.54
CA PRO A 221 -23.76 -20.17 -13.94
C PRO A 221 -24.17 -19.00 -14.88
N ASN A 222 -25.00 -18.07 -14.41
CA ASN A 222 -25.38 -16.90 -15.19
C ASN A 222 -24.41 -15.72 -15.04
N MET A 223 -23.41 -15.84 -14.20
CA MET A 223 -22.35 -14.84 -14.02
C MET A 223 -21.19 -15.11 -15.00
N THR A 224 -20.41 -14.08 -15.26
CA THR A 224 -19.10 -14.21 -15.92
C THR A 224 -18.05 -14.42 -14.86
N THR A 225 -17.31 -15.52 -14.97
CA THR A 225 -16.26 -15.91 -14.05
C THR A 225 -14.94 -15.94 -14.80
N GLN A 226 -13.99 -15.10 -14.40
CA GLN A 226 -12.66 -15.03 -14.99
C GLN A 226 -11.64 -15.31 -13.91
N TYR A 227 -10.70 -16.25 -14.15
CA TYR A 227 -9.59 -16.45 -13.23
C TYR A 227 -8.25 -16.53 -13.96
N ARG A 228 -7.19 -16.20 -13.21
CA ARG A 228 -5.82 -16.30 -13.68
C ARG A 228 -4.93 -16.91 -12.61
N THR A 229 -4.14 -17.90 -13.03
CA THR A 229 -3.07 -18.48 -12.22
C THR A 229 -1.78 -17.69 -12.41
N LEU A 230 -1.13 -17.34 -11.30
CA LEU A 230 0.08 -16.52 -11.27
C LEU A 230 1.18 -17.26 -10.50
N ASN A 231 2.45 -17.04 -10.93
CA ASN A 231 3.64 -17.50 -10.23
C ASN A 231 3.67 -19.02 -9.93
N GLY A 232 3.12 -19.82 -10.84
CA GLY A 232 3.10 -21.27 -10.68
C GLY A 232 2.04 -21.82 -9.70
N ALA A 233 0.99 -21.04 -9.43
CA ALA A 233 -0.15 -21.54 -8.68
C ALA A 233 -0.82 -22.75 -9.39
N PRO A 234 -1.53 -23.63 -8.64
CA PRO A 234 -2.27 -24.74 -9.24
C PRO A 234 -3.40 -24.20 -10.12
N GLU A 235 -3.73 -24.95 -11.17
CA GLU A 235 -4.95 -24.69 -11.94
C GLU A 235 -6.18 -25.18 -11.17
N PHE A 236 -7.32 -24.51 -11.35
CA PHE A 236 -8.58 -25.02 -10.83
C PHE A 236 -9.01 -26.29 -11.56
N ARG A 237 -9.47 -27.28 -10.79
CA ARG A 237 -10.30 -28.36 -11.31
C ARG A 237 -11.73 -27.85 -11.42
N GLU A 238 -12.24 -27.82 -12.63
CA GLU A 238 -13.58 -27.32 -12.96
C GLU A 238 -14.61 -28.45 -12.93
N SER A 239 -15.76 -28.19 -12.34
CA SER A 239 -16.92 -29.09 -12.35
C SER A 239 -18.22 -28.29 -12.24
N THR A 240 -19.34 -29.00 -12.23
CA THR A 240 -20.67 -28.37 -12.08
C THR A 240 -21.43 -29.16 -11.01
N ASP A 241 -22.13 -28.48 -10.13
CA ASP A 241 -22.97 -29.11 -9.11
C ASP A 241 -24.35 -29.53 -9.67
N GLU A 242 -25.18 -30.13 -8.82
CA GLU A 242 -26.53 -30.59 -9.18
C GLU A 242 -27.46 -29.42 -9.62
N ASN A 243 -27.16 -28.19 -9.24
CA ASN A 243 -27.93 -26.98 -9.59
C ASN A 243 -27.40 -26.29 -10.84
N GLY A 244 -26.33 -26.80 -11.42
CA GLY A 244 -25.66 -26.21 -12.58
C GLY A 244 -24.68 -25.09 -12.24
N ASN A 245 -24.35 -24.86 -10.95
CA ASN A 245 -23.37 -23.88 -10.56
C ASN A 245 -21.95 -24.30 -11.01
N ILE A 246 -21.13 -23.31 -11.34
CA ILE A 246 -19.71 -23.53 -11.63
C ILE A 246 -19.00 -23.82 -10.31
N VAL A 247 -18.31 -24.95 -10.24
CA VAL A 247 -17.50 -25.35 -9.09
C VAL A 247 -16.04 -25.37 -9.47
N LEU A 248 -15.21 -24.63 -8.71
CA LEU A 248 -13.77 -24.53 -8.92
C LEU A 248 -13.05 -25.00 -7.66
N ASP A 249 -12.22 -26.04 -7.80
CA ASP A 249 -11.44 -26.63 -6.73
C ASP A 249 -9.95 -26.53 -7.01
N ALA A 250 -9.16 -26.08 -6.03
CA ALA A 250 -7.72 -26.20 -6.05
C ALA A 250 -7.22 -26.78 -4.73
N LEU A 251 -6.33 -27.77 -4.78
CA LEU A 251 -5.75 -28.43 -3.62
C LEU A 251 -4.24 -28.54 -3.80
N VAL A 252 -3.48 -28.06 -2.81
CA VAL A 252 -2.03 -28.25 -2.72
C VAL A 252 -1.72 -28.99 -1.42
N GLU A 253 -1.22 -30.20 -1.52
CA GLU A 253 -0.77 -31.03 -0.40
C GLU A 253 0.75 -31.03 -0.23
N LYS A 254 1.47 -30.31 -1.11
CA LYS A 254 2.90 -30.12 -1.00
C LYS A 254 3.19 -28.93 -0.07
N PRO A 255 4.03 -29.12 0.96
CA PRO A 255 4.36 -28.04 1.88
C PRO A 255 4.94 -26.83 1.16
N ALA A 256 4.47 -25.64 1.53
CA ALA A 256 4.98 -24.36 1.10
C ALA A 256 5.78 -23.71 2.24
N GLU A 257 7.01 -23.29 1.94
CA GLU A 257 7.84 -22.51 2.86
C GLU A 257 7.18 -21.17 3.22
N ALA A 258 7.56 -20.60 4.36
CA ALA A 258 7.14 -19.26 4.73
C ALA A 258 7.67 -18.22 3.73
N GLU A 259 6.91 -17.14 3.54
CA GLU A 259 7.41 -15.97 2.80
C GLU A 259 8.52 -15.27 3.58
N PRO A 260 9.56 -14.77 2.92
CA PRO A 260 10.56 -13.94 3.56
C PRO A 260 9.95 -12.71 4.24
N SER A 261 10.41 -12.39 5.43
CA SER A 261 9.87 -11.29 6.24
C SER A 261 10.31 -9.90 5.79
N VAL A 262 11.33 -9.81 4.92
CA VAL A 262 11.87 -8.55 4.41
C VAL A 262 12.13 -8.62 2.91
N TRP A 263 11.90 -7.54 2.20
CA TRP A 263 12.25 -7.35 0.79
C TRP A 263 11.75 -8.47 -0.13
N TYR A 264 10.47 -8.78 0.01
CA TYR A 264 9.79 -9.80 -0.76
C TYR A 264 8.63 -9.20 -1.55
N ASP A 265 8.61 -9.42 -2.85
CA ASP A 265 7.50 -9.00 -3.70
C ASP A 265 6.49 -10.15 -3.86
N GLN A 266 5.45 -10.10 -3.04
CA GLN A 266 4.39 -11.09 -3.05
C GLN A 266 3.72 -11.21 -4.43
N MET A 267 3.50 -10.08 -5.12
CA MET A 267 2.83 -10.08 -6.42
C MET A 267 3.62 -10.78 -7.53
N SER A 268 4.94 -10.74 -7.48
CA SER A 268 5.79 -11.38 -8.49
C SER A 268 6.28 -12.79 -8.11
N LYS A 269 6.14 -13.18 -6.83
CA LYS A 269 6.77 -14.42 -6.32
C LYS A 269 5.79 -15.40 -5.69
N THR A 270 4.71 -14.93 -5.06
CA THR A 270 3.77 -15.83 -4.38
C THR A 270 2.88 -16.53 -5.41
N PRO A 271 2.83 -17.87 -5.40
CA PRO A 271 1.84 -18.61 -6.17
C PRO A 271 0.43 -18.20 -5.76
N MET A 272 -0.35 -17.65 -6.68
CA MET A 272 -1.70 -17.19 -6.39
C MET A 272 -2.67 -17.35 -7.56
N ILE A 273 -3.95 -17.47 -7.25
CA ILE A 273 -5.03 -17.40 -8.22
C ILE A 273 -5.83 -16.13 -7.96
N LYS A 274 -6.06 -15.34 -9.00
CA LYS A 274 -7.00 -14.21 -8.96
C LYS A 274 -8.29 -14.59 -9.65
N LEU A 275 -9.42 -14.35 -8.99
CA LEU A 275 -10.76 -14.71 -9.46
C LEU A 275 -11.63 -13.44 -9.49
N CYS A 276 -12.15 -13.08 -10.66
CA CYS A 276 -13.08 -11.99 -10.88
C CYS A 276 -14.45 -12.53 -11.27
N ILE A 277 -15.49 -12.09 -10.58
CA ILE A 277 -16.86 -12.54 -10.82
C ILE A 277 -17.73 -11.33 -11.12
N THR A 278 -18.42 -11.36 -12.26
CA THR A 278 -19.27 -10.26 -12.71
C THR A 278 -20.66 -10.76 -13.02
N GLY A 279 -21.66 -10.21 -12.36
CA GLY A 279 -23.06 -10.53 -12.57
C GLY A 279 -23.56 -10.00 -13.92
N ARG A 280 -24.67 -10.56 -14.39
CA ARG A 280 -25.31 -10.20 -15.66
C ARG A 280 -25.80 -8.76 -15.66
N LYS A 281 -25.54 -8.00 -16.74
CA LYS A 281 -26.03 -6.64 -16.92
C LYS A 281 -27.55 -6.60 -17.11
N LEU A 282 -28.20 -5.57 -16.60
CA LEU A 282 -29.57 -5.22 -16.97
C LEU A 282 -29.57 -4.45 -18.31
N LYS A 283 -30.71 -4.44 -18.99
CA LYS A 283 -30.87 -3.72 -20.25
C LYS A 283 -30.51 -2.23 -20.05
N GLY A 284 -29.62 -1.71 -20.87
CA GLY A 284 -29.15 -0.31 -20.80
C GLY A 284 -28.01 -0.02 -19.85
N GLN A 285 -27.59 -0.99 -19.03
CA GLN A 285 -26.37 -0.86 -18.22
C GLN A 285 -25.12 -1.13 -19.05
N TRP A 286 -24.05 -0.39 -18.75
CA TRP A 286 -22.74 -0.65 -19.31
C TRP A 286 -22.10 -1.88 -18.64
N ALA A 287 -21.32 -2.62 -19.42
CA ALA A 287 -20.49 -3.70 -18.93
C ALA A 287 -19.16 -3.70 -19.70
N PRO A 288 -18.06 -4.16 -19.08
CA PRO A 288 -16.84 -4.46 -19.80
C PRO A 288 -17.13 -5.48 -20.93
N PRO A 289 -16.63 -5.27 -22.15
CA PRO A 289 -16.85 -6.18 -23.28
C PRO A 289 -16.48 -7.64 -23.00
N SER A 290 -15.40 -7.90 -22.27
CA SER A 290 -14.97 -9.25 -21.89
C SER A 290 -16.00 -9.99 -21.04
N THR A 291 -16.89 -9.26 -20.34
CA THR A 291 -17.91 -9.81 -19.44
C THR A 291 -19.29 -9.98 -20.12
N GLU A 292 -19.39 -9.79 -21.42
CA GLU A 292 -20.65 -10.03 -22.14
C GLU A 292 -20.98 -11.52 -22.27
N GLN A 293 -19.96 -12.38 -22.33
CA GLN A 293 -20.12 -13.83 -22.32
C GLN A 293 -20.20 -14.34 -20.90
N LYS A 294 -21.30 -14.99 -20.55
CA LYS A 294 -21.44 -15.69 -19.27
C LYS A 294 -20.63 -16.99 -19.26
N GLY A 295 -20.37 -17.49 -18.05
CA GLY A 295 -19.65 -18.72 -17.83
C GLY A 295 -18.18 -18.49 -17.50
N LEU A 296 -17.41 -19.55 -17.55
CA LEU A 296 -16.03 -19.58 -17.09
C LEU A 296 -15.05 -19.24 -18.22
N GLN A 297 -14.08 -18.38 -17.88
CA GLN A 297 -12.96 -18.00 -18.74
C GLN A 297 -11.66 -18.18 -17.94
N ALA A 298 -10.95 -19.27 -18.21
CA ALA A 298 -9.65 -19.54 -17.59
C ALA A 298 -8.55 -18.77 -18.32
N ASN A 299 -7.69 -18.07 -17.59
CA ASN A 299 -6.53 -17.33 -18.11
C ASN A 299 -6.86 -16.48 -19.37
N PRO A 300 -7.87 -15.57 -19.32
CA PRO A 300 -8.29 -14.80 -20.48
C PRO A 300 -7.14 -14.02 -21.07
N ASP A 301 -7.20 -13.73 -22.39
CA ASP A 301 -6.22 -12.86 -23.03
C ASP A 301 -6.23 -11.48 -22.36
N TYR A 302 -5.08 -11.04 -21.86
CA TYR A 302 -4.95 -9.74 -21.20
C TYR A 302 -5.30 -8.56 -22.12
N GLU A 303 -5.16 -8.71 -23.44
CA GLU A 303 -5.53 -7.67 -24.39
C GLU A 303 -7.04 -7.41 -24.40
N LEU A 304 -7.87 -8.42 -24.14
CA LEU A 304 -9.31 -8.23 -23.96
C LEU A 304 -9.62 -7.40 -22.72
N ILE A 305 -8.84 -7.57 -21.67
CA ILE A 305 -9.02 -6.79 -20.42
C ILE A 305 -8.55 -5.35 -20.62
N VAL A 306 -7.52 -5.11 -21.42
CA VAL A 306 -7.12 -3.75 -21.83
C VAL A 306 -8.20 -3.10 -22.70
N ASP A 307 -8.88 -3.87 -23.56
CA ASP A 307 -10.04 -3.37 -24.35
C ASP A 307 -11.22 -2.99 -23.45
N ASP A 308 -11.44 -3.68 -22.35
CA ASP A 308 -12.40 -3.28 -21.31
C ASP A 308 -12.09 -1.90 -20.75
N ASP A 309 -10.82 -1.65 -20.48
CA ASP A 309 -10.37 -0.37 -19.93
C ASP A 309 -10.52 0.75 -20.96
N MET A 310 -10.16 0.51 -22.22
CA MET A 310 -10.38 1.45 -23.31
C MET A 310 -11.88 1.75 -23.50
N ALA A 311 -12.73 0.73 -23.40
CA ALA A 311 -14.18 0.90 -23.47
C ALA A 311 -14.72 1.70 -22.28
N PHE A 312 -14.16 1.48 -21.09
CA PHE A 312 -14.48 2.24 -19.89
C PHE A 312 -14.11 3.72 -20.06
N LEU A 313 -12.92 4.05 -20.52
CA LEU A 313 -12.48 5.44 -20.77
C LEU A 313 -13.40 6.16 -21.76
N LYS A 314 -13.81 5.50 -22.85
CA LYS A 314 -14.79 6.04 -23.79
C LYS A 314 -16.14 6.28 -23.15
N LYS A 315 -16.61 5.37 -22.28
CA LYS A 315 -17.88 5.47 -21.57
C LYS A 315 -17.85 6.56 -20.50
N ALA A 316 -16.77 6.68 -19.75
CA ALA A 316 -16.61 7.68 -18.71
C ALA A 316 -16.66 9.11 -19.26
N ASN A 317 -16.24 9.30 -20.53
CA ASN A 317 -16.33 10.58 -21.25
C ASN A 317 -15.72 11.75 -20.45
N TYR A 318 -14.53 11.52 -19.93
CA TYR A 318 -13.79 12.47 -19.09
C TYR A 318 -13.55 13.82 -19.78
N GLU A 319 -13.62 13.88 -21.12
CA GLU A 319 -13.49 15.12 -21.88
C GLU A 319 -14.59 16.16 -21.55
N ARG A 320 -15.73 15.70 -21.04
CA ARG A 320 -16.84 16.57 -20.57
C ARG A 320 -16.68 16.98 -19.11
N SER A 321 -15.78 16.35 -18.40
CA SER A 321 -15.42 16.67 -17.00
C SER A 321 -14.25 17.63 -17.02
N GLY A 322 -14.08 18.46 -16.03
CA GLY A 322 -12.91 19.30 -15.90
C GLY A 322 -13.23 20.73 -15.43
N LEU A 323 -12.48 21.69 -15.94
CA LEU A 323 -12.55 23.06 -15.48
C LEU A 323 -13.71 23.82 -16.13
N TRP A 324 -14.53 24.48 -15.33
CA TRP A 324 -15.73 25.21 -15.77
C TRP A 324 -15.65 26.69 -15.40
N GLY A 325 -16.46 27.50 -16.05
CA GLY A 325 -16.62 28.91 -15.71
C GLY A 325 -15.33 29.72 -15.79
N LYS A 326 -14.99 30.39 -14.69
CA LYS A 326 -13.81 31.28 -14.60
C LYS A 326 -12.50 30.50 -14.73
N GLU A 327 -12.40 29.36 -14.05
CA GLU A 327 -11.18 28.51 -14.07
C GLU A 327 -10.94 27.92 -15.47
N GLY A 328 -11.98 27.44 -16.14
CA GLY A 328 -11.87 26.97 -17.53
C GLY A 328 -11.43 28.08 -18.49
N THR A 329 -11.91 29.32 -18.28
CA THR A 329 -11.47 30.48 -19.07
C THR A 329 -10.01 30.83 -18.80
N GLN A 330 -9.56 30.76 -17.55
CA GLN A 330 -8.16 31.01 -17.17
C GLN A 330 -7.22 29.95 -17.74
N TRP A 331 -7.61 28.67 -17.64
CA TRP A 331 -6.87 27.58 -18.26
C TRP A 331 -6.72 27.76 -19.77
N LYS A 332 -7.81 28.12 -20.47
CA LYS A 332 -7.76 28.39 -21.92
C LYS A 332 -6.78 29.52 -22.26
N LYS A 333 -6.84 30.65 -21.52
CA LYS A 333 -5.91 31.77 -21.70
C LYS A 333 -4.47 31.38 -21.44
N TYR A 334 -4.23 30.54 -20.44
CA TYR A 334 -2.90 30.02 -20.16
C TYR A 334 -2.35 29.18 -21.33
N CYS A 335 -3.16 28.26 -21.90
CA CYS A 335 -2.77 27.50 -23.07
C CYS A 335 -2.46 28.41 -24.28
N GLU A 336 -3.29 29.44 -24.52
CA GLU A 336 -3.09 30.42 -25.59
C GLU A 336 -1.78 31.22 -25.38
N SER A 337 -1.47 31.60 -24.14
CA SER A 337 -0.21 32.31 -23.85
C SER A 337 1.01 31.43 -24.10
N LEU A 338 0.96 30.15 -23.71
CA LEU A 338 2.05 29.19 -23.98
C LEU A 338 2.26 28.97 -25.49
N ALA A 339 1.18 28.87 -26.26
CA ALA A 339 1.27 28.72 -27.72
C ALA A 339 1.94 29.93 -28.39
N ALA A 340 1.76 31.15 -27.83
CA ALA A 340 2.39 32.35 -28.34
C ALA A 340 3.91 32.45 -28.02
N MET A 341 4.41 31.69 -27.03
CA MET A 341 5.82 31.72 -26.60
C MET A 341 6.77 30.94 -27.52
N ASN A 342 6.26 30.16 -28.45
CA ASN A 342 7.05 29.31 -29.36
C ASN A 342 8.14 28.47 -28.66
N LEU A 343 7.77 27.82 -27.55
CA LEU A 343 8.66 27.01 -26.71
C LEU A 343 9.14 25.73 -27.41
N PRO A 344 10.30 25.18 -27.03
CA PRO A 344 10.65 23.79 -27.34
C PRO A 344 9.52 22.85 -26.92
N LYS A 345 9.26 21.79 -27.71
CA LYS A 345 8.13 20.88 -27.45
C LYS A 345 8.13 20.30 -26.04
N GLU A 346 9.29 19.89 -25.55
CA GLU A 346 9.43 19.29 -24.21
C GLU A 346 9.05 20.30 -23.12
N GLU A 347 9.54 21.53 -23.22
CA GLU A 347 9.18 22.60 -22.29
C GLU A 347 7.69 22.97 -22.38
N HIS A 348 7.13 23.00 -23.60
CA HIS A 348 5.70 23.28 -23.80
C HIS A 348 4.84 22.21 -23.12
N VAL A 349 5.18 20.91 -23.30
CA VAL A 349 4.50 19.79 -22.62
C VAL A 349 4.62 19.90 -21.12
N ALA A 350 5.81 20.19 -20.58
CA ALA A 350 6.04 20.34 -19.15
C ALA A 350 5.20 21.48 -18.54
N ARG A 351 5.13 22.63 -19.21
CA ARG A 351 4.34 23.77 -18.75
C ARG A 351 2.84 23.51 -18.81
N LEU A 352 2.35 22.85 -19.86
CA LEU A 352 0.94 22.43 -19.96
C LEU A 352 0.57 21.45 -18.82
N TYR A 353 1.44 20.47 -18.55
CA TYR A 353 1.25 19.52 -17.47
C TYR A 353 1.17 20.23 -16.10
N THR A 354 2.18 21.04 -15.78
CA THR A 354 2.27 21.74 -14.49
C THR A 354 1.14 22.74 -14.29
N GLY A 355 0.80 23.50 -15.35
CA GLY A 355 -0.33 24.44 -15.31
C GLY A 355 -1.68 23.73 -15.13
N LEU A 356 -1.92 22.63 -15.84
CA LEU A 356 -3.14 21.85 -15.67
C LEU A 356 -3.28 21.30 -14.26
N TYR A 357 -2.18 20.78 -13.69
CA TYR A 357 -2.16 20.31 -12.31
C TYR A 357 -2.62 21.42 -11.34
N TYR A 358 -2.04 22.61 -11.45
CA TYR A 358 -2.45 23.77 -10.65
C TYR A 358 -3.93 24.09 -10.80
N TYR A 359 -4.43 24.22 -12.04
CA TYR A 359 -5.81 24.62 -12.28
C TYR A 359 -6.82 23.57 -11.80
N LEU A 360 -6.51 22.27 -11.88
CA LEU A 360 -7.38 21.22 -11.36
C LEU A 360 -7.32 21.11 -9.84
N LEU A 361 -6.12 21.17 -9.25
CA LEU A 361 -5.94 21.00 -7.81
C LEU A 361 -6.50 22.19 -7.04
N PHE A 362 -6.25 23.41 -7.51
CA PHE A 362 -6.65 24.66 -6.86
C PHE A 362 -7.86 25.32 -7.53
N SER A 363 -8.90 24.55 -7.75
CA SER A 363 -10.17 25.00 -8.33
C SER A 363 -11.33 24.63 -7.41
N ARG A 364 -12.35 25.49 -7.35
CA ARG A 364 -13.58 25.20 -6.61
C ARG A 364 -14.44 24.12 -7.29
N THR A 365 -14.29 23.97 -8.58
CA THR A 365 -15.12 23.12 -9.42
C THR A 365 -14.37 21.96 -10.01
N GLY A 366 -13.03 22.00 -10.00
CA GLY A 366 -12.15 20.96 -10.49
C GLY A 366 -12.10 19.82 -9.50
N GLN A 367 -12.16 18.61 -10.03
CA GLN A 367 -11.80 17.40 -9.32
C GLN A 367 -10.49 16.90 -9.89
N MET A 368 -9.48 16.70 -9.03
CA MET A 368 -8.24 16.06 -9.43
C MET A 368 -8.49 14.56 -9.56
N ASP A 369 -8.86 14.13 -10.77
CA ASP A 369 -9.07 12.74 -11.16
C ASP A 369 -8.12 12.40 -12.30
N ALA A 370 -7.52 11.20 -12.27
CA ALA A 370 -6.53 10.75 -13.25
C ALA A 370 -7.07 10.79 -14.69
N GLY A 371 -8.29 10.32 -14.90
CA GLY A 371 -8.92 10.32 -16.23
C GLY A 371 -9.22 11.74 -16.74
N VAL A 372 -9.70 12.63 -15.85
CA VAL A 372 -9.94 14.04 -16.18
C VAL A 372 -8.64 14.75 -16.53
N PHE A 373 -7.58 14.56 -15.71
CA PHE A 373 -6.28 15.15 -15.96
C PHE A 373 -5.73 14.74 -17.34
N LEU A 374 -5.69 13.43 -17.61
CA LEU A 374 -5.13 12.92 -18.87
C LEU A 374 -5.97 13.32 -20.09
N ALA A 375 -7.30 13.33 -19.97
CA ALA A 375 -8.17 13.76 -21.07
C ALA A 375 -7.96 15.25 -21.42
N MET A 376 -7.92 16.13 -20.40
CA MET A 376 -7.67 17.55 -20.58
C MET A 376 -6.26 17.84 -21.10
N LEU A 377 -5.26 17.11 -20.57
CA LEU A 377 -3.86 17.26 -21.04
C LEU A 377 -3.74 16.82 -22.50
N ARG A 378 -4.36 15.69 -22.88
CA ARG A 378 -4.38 15.21 -24.28
C ARG A 378 -5.00 16.22 -25.21
N GLU A 379 -6.11 16.83 -24.82
CA GLU A 379 -6.77 17.89 -25.61
C GLU A 379 -5.88 19.13 -25.75
N ALA A 380 -5.24 19.58 -24.67
CA ALA A 380 -4.35 20.73 -24.70
C ALA A 380 -3.11 20.47 -25.58
N LEU A 381 -2.49 19.29 -25.48
CA LEU A 381 -1.39 18.86 -26.33
C LEU A 381 -1.80 18.83 -27.81
N LEU A 382 -2.96 18.28 -28.12
CA LEU A 382 -3.46 18.23 -29.51
C LEU A 382 -3.66 19.64 -30.09
N LYS A 383 -4.22 20.57 -29.31
CA LYS A 383 -4.36 21.98 -29.72
C LYS A 383 -3.01 22.67 -29.93
N ALA A 384 -1.98 22.24 -29.21
CA ALA A 384 -0.59 22.68 -29.42
C ALA A 384 0.13 21.96 -30.57
N GLY A 385 -0.58 21.11 -31.34
CA GLY A 385 0.03 20.33 -32.44
C GLY A 385 0.91 19.17 -31.95
N ILE A 386 0.79 18.75 -30.70
CA ILE A 386 1.57 17.66 -30.09
C ILE A 386 0.67 16.44 -29.92
N VAL A 387 0.96 15.38 -30.68
CA VAL A 387 0.16 14.15 -30.63
C VAL A 387 0.67 13.27 -29.49
N SER A 388 -0.23 12.92 -28.59
CA SER A 388 -0.02 11.91 -27.53
C SER A 388 -0.88 10.67 -27.77
N ARG A 389 -0.49 9.55 -27.17
CA ARG A 389 -1.17 8.27 -27.25
C ARG A 389 -1.52 7.80 -25.85
N GLN A 390 -2.67 7.14 -25.72
CA GLN A 390 -3.06 6.55 -24.44
C GLN A 390 -2.11 5.40 -24.08
N LEU A 391 -1.70 5.36 -22.82
CA LEU A 391 -0.82 4.35 -22.27
C LEU A 391 -1.52 3.66 -21.10
N PHE A 392 -1.39 2.34 -21.04
CA PHE A 392 -1.91 1.48 -19.98
C PHE A 392 -0.75 0.69 -19.36
N THR A 393 -0.68 0.63 -18.05
CA THR A 393 0.28 -0.16 -17.29
C THR A 393 -0.34 -0.61 -15.97
N THR A 394 0.42 -1.32 -15.14
CA THR A 394 0.01 -1.70 -13.78
C THR A 394 1.11 -1.37 -12.79
N GLY A 395 0.75 -0.97 -11.58
CA GLY A 395 1.71 -0.76 -10.49
C GLY A 395 2.22 -2.07 -9.88
N THR A 396 3.27 -1.98 -9.05
CA THR A 396 3.89 -3.13 -8.35
C THR A 396 2.93 -3.86 -7.41
N ALA A 397 1.89 -3.20 -6.91
CA ALA A 397 0.84 -3.82 -6.10
C ALA A 397 -0.14 -4.69 -6.92
N CYS A 398 -0.02 -4.71 -8.25
CA CYS A 398 -0.86 -5.47 -9.16
C CYS A 398 -0.03 -6.41 -10.02
N GLU A 399 -0.71 -7.39 -10.65
CA GLU A 399 -0.10 -8.24 -11.68
C GLU A 399 0.50 -7.43 -12.82
N PRO A 400 1.53 -7.95 -13.52
CA PRO A 400 2.03 -7.35 -14.76
C PRO A 400 0.93 -7.17 -15.80
N ILE A 401 1.01 -6.14 -16.64
CA ILE A 401 -0.03 -5.84 -17.64
C ILE A 401 -0.33 -7.01 -18.59
N ASP A 402 0.67 -7.81 -18.92
CA ASP A 402 0.53 -9.02 -19.75
C ASP A 402 -0.10 -10.21 -18.99
N GLN A 403 -0.40 -10.04 -17.72
CA GLN A 403 -1.12 -10.99 -16.86
C GLN A 403 -2.38 -10.35 -16.26
N LEU A 404 -2.83 -9.22 -16.79
CA LEU A 404 -3.97 -8.47 -16.31
C LEU A 404 -5.25 -9.33 -16.35
N ILE A 405 -6.04 -9.27 -15.28
CA ILE A 405 -7.36 -9.92 -15.18
C ILE A 405 -8.49 -8.94 -14.84
N ASN A 406 -8.15 -7.80 -14.27
CA ASN A 406 -9.12 -6.77 -13.92
C ASN A 406 -8.68 -5.42 -14.47
N TYR A 407 -9.45 -4.84 -15.37
CA TYR A 407 -9.16 -3.54 -15.96
C TYR A 407 -9.04 -2.41 -14.93
N ARG A 408 -9.64 -2.54 -13.74
CA ARG A 408 -9.50 -1.56 -12.65
C ARG A 408 -8.12 -1.54 -12.01
N ASN A 409 -7.27 -2.52 -12.31
CA ASN A 409 -5.88 -2.58 -11.83
C ASN A 409 -4.92 -1.78 -12.73
N THR A 410 -5.40 -1.22 -13.84
CA THR A 410 -4.58 -0.43 -14.74
C THR A 410 -4.32 0.97 -14.20
N THR A 411 -3.14 1.47 -14.51
CA THR A 411 -2.75 2.87 -14.37
C THR A 411 -2.64 3.48 -15.75
N TRP A 412 -3.24 4.66 -15.94
CA TRP A 412 -3.27 5.35 -17.22
C TRP A 412 -2.18 6.40 -17.33
N GLY A 413 -1.64 6.55 -18.54
CA GLY A 413 -0.68 7.58 -18.88
C GLY A 413 -0.83 8.03 -20.32
N LEU A 414 0.02 8.94 -20.74
CA LEU A 414 0.16 9.37 -22.13
C LEU A 414 1.60 9.13 -22.58
N TYR A 415 1.78 8.67 -23.81
CA TYR A 415 3.06 8.62 -24.48
C TYR A 415 3.12 9.71 -25.55
N VAL A 416 4.14 10.57 -25.50
CA VAL A 416 4.37 11.66 -26.44
C VAL A 416 5.56 11.30 -27.33
N LYS A 417 5.27 10.64 -28.45
CA LYS A 417 6.29 10.10 -29.36
C LYS A 417 7.30 11.14 -29.87
N SER A 418 6.84 12.38 -30.09
CA SER A 418 7.69 13.44 -30.68
C SER A 418 8.85 13.89 -29.78
N ILE A 419 8.82 13.55 -28.50
CA ILE A 419 9.86 13.84 -27.50
C ILE A 419 10.29 12.56 -26.76
N ASP A 420 9.73 11.41 -27.12
CA ASP A 420 9.97 10.10 -26.49
C ASP A 420 9.81 10.12 -24.97
N LYS A 421 8.72 10.69 -24.47
CA LYS A 421 8.42 10.81 -23.05
C LYS A 421 7.05 10.25 -22.71
N VAL A 422 6.95 9.72 -21.49
CA VAL A 422 5.69 9.31 -20.87
C VAL A 422 5.23 10.35 -19.85
N LEU A 423 3.93 10.46 -19.66
CA LEU A 423 3.29 11.34 -18.69
C LEU A 423 2.27 10.54 -17.90
N PHE A 424 2.35 10.63 -16.61
CA PHE A 424 1.35 10.07 -15.68
C PHE A 424 0.61 11.20 -14.96
N PRO A 425 -0.57 10.96 -14.39
CA PRO A 425 -1.21 11.93 -13.52
C PRO A 425 -0.24 12.33 -12.39
N PRO A 426 -0.27 13.60 -11.93
CA PRO A 426 0.60 14.06 -10.85
C PRO A 426 0.43 13.22 -9.58
N ALA A 427 1.53 12.72 -9.06
CA ALA A 427 1.60 11.99 -7.82
C ALA A 427 2.83 12.46 -7.03
N TYR A 428 2.67 12.64 -5.72
CA TYR A 428 3.75 13.02 -4.80
C TYR A 428 4.53 14.27 -5.24
N GLU A 429 3.85 15.24 -5.88
CA GLU A 429 4.43 16.50 -6.35
C GLU A 429 5.68 16.31 -7.25
N MET A 430 5.68 15.23 -8.02
CA MET A 430 6.76 14.89 -8.93
C MET A 430 6.76 15.80 -10.17
N ALA A 431 7.93 16.02 -10.72
CA ALA A 431 8.10 16.78 -11.95
C ALA A 431 7.47 16.04 -13.16
N PRO A 432 7.05 16.78 -14.22
CA PRO A 432 6.66 16.18 -15.49
C PRO A 432 7.71 15.18 -15.99
N PHE A 433 7.28 14.14 -16.69
CA PHE A 433 8.11 13.06 -17.23
C PHE A 433 8.72 12.11 -16.19
N THR A 434 8.53 12.34 -14.91
CA THR A 434 8.92 11.36 -13.90
C THR A 434 7.97 10.17 -13.93
N VAL A 435 8.55 8.98 -14.03
CA VAL A 435 7.80 7.72 -13.87
C VAL A 435 7.73 7.41 -12.38
N PRO A 436 6.53 7.33 -11.78
CA PRO A 436 6.38 6.97 -10.37
C PRO A 436 7.09 5.65 -10.03
N SER A 437 7.67 5.54 -8.83
CA SER A 437 8.49 4.40 -8.42
C SER A 437 7.81 3.05 -8.66
N GLN A 438 6.51 2.97 -8.35
CA GLN A 438 5.70 1.77 -8.55
C GLN A 438 5.46 1.35 -10.00
N LEU A 439 5.77 2.22 -10.98
CA LEU A 439 5.59 1.98 -12.41
C LEU A 439 6.91 1.75 -13.16
N GLN A 440 8.04 2.10 -12.55
CA GLN A 440 9.35 1.96 -13.18
C GLN A 440 9.67 0.50 -13.50
N GLY A 441 10.19 0.25 -14.72
CA GLY A 441 10.50 -1.08 -15.23
C GLY A 441 9.29 -1.94 -15.60
N ARG A 442 8.07 -1.44 -15.40
CA ARG A 442 6.85 -2.19 -15.75
C ARG A 442 6.59 -2.16 -17.24
N LYS A 443 6.03 -3.26 -17.75
CA LYS A 443 5.51 -3.28 -19.12
C LYS A 443 4.30 -2.36 -19.23
N ALA A 444 4.19 -1.70 -20.38
CA ALA A 444 3.06 -0.83 -20.71
C ALA A 444 2.57 -1.11 -22.13
N ILE A 445 1.31 -0.81 -22.40
CA ILE A 445 0.68 -0.90 -23.71
C ILE A 445 0.32 0.50 -24.16
N VAL A 446 0.82 0.88 -25.32
CA VAL A 446 0.47 2.15 -25.99
C VAL A 446 -0.56 1.86 -27.07
N ASP A 447 -1.73 2.51 -26.99
CA ASP A 447 -2.75 2.44 -28.03
C ASP A 447 -2.41 3.40 -29.18
N ASN A 448 -1.95 2.84 -30.27
CA ASN A 448 -1.63 3.55 -31.51
C ASN A 448 -2.52 3.07 -32.68
N GLY A 449 -3.73 2.58 -32.39
CA GLY A 449 -4.56 1.82 -33.31
C GLY A 449 -4.10 0.36 -33.47
N VAL A 450 -2.90 0.05 -32.95
CA VAL A 450 -2.36 -1.28 -32.68
C VAL A 450 -1.77 -1.22 -31.28
N LYS A 451 -1.98 -2.24 -30.47
CA LYS A 451 -1.42 -2.33 -29.12
C LYS A 451 0.08 -2.56 -29.19
N GLN A 452 0.87 -1.52 -28.92
CA GLN A 452 2.33 -1.59 -28.90
C GLN A 452 2.82 -1.74 -27.47
N GLN A 453 3.60 -2.77 -27.19
CA GLN A 453 4.25 -2.94 -25.90
C GLN A 453 5.51 -2.05 -25.80
N MET A 454 5.75 -1.53 -24.60
CA MET A 454 7.00 -0.88 -24.21
C MET A 454 7.33 -1.21 -22.74
N THR A 455 8.58 -1.02 -22.35
CA THR A 455 8.98 -1.03 -20.94
C THR A 455 9.16 0.41 -20.46
N LEU A 456 8.59 0.73 -19.31
CA LEU A 456 8.73 2.06 -18.72
C LEU A 456 10.16 2.28 -18.22
N PRO A 457 10.71 3.50 -18.36
CA PRO A 457 12.05 3.83 -17.87
C PRO A 457 12.22 3.53 -16.38
N GLU A 458 13.42 3.15 -15.99
CA GLU A 458 13.86 3.01 -14.59
C GLU A 458 14.90 4.08 -14.28
N SER A 459 14.95 4.51 -13.02
CA SER A 459 15.98 5.42 -12.51
C SER A 459 17.09 4.64 -11.79
N THR A 460 18.29 5.18 -11.82
CA THR A 460 19.49 4.63 -11.16
C THR A 460 19.63 5.19 -9.73
N ALA A 461 20.58 4.64 -8.98
CA ALA A 461 20.91 5.18 -7.66
C ALA A 461 21.44 6.62 -7.72
N ASP A 462 22.11 7.00 -8.82
CA ASP A 462 22.59 8.37 -9.01
C ASP A 462 21.46 9.35 -9.28
N ASP A 463 20.41 8.92 -9.98
CA ASP A 463 19.21 9.72 -10.17
C ASP A 463 18.45 9.91 -8.86
N ASN A 464 18.48 8.91 -7.97
CA ASN A 464 17.73 8.82 -6.72
C ASN A 464 18.66 9.06 -5.53
N THR A 465 19.07 10.28 -5.33
CA THR A 465 19.99 10.64 -4.24
C THR A 465 19.27 11.43 -3.16
N GLU A 466 19.45 11.00 -1.91
CA GLU A 466 19.09 11.75 -0.71
C GLU A 466 20.36 12.21 0.00
N THR A 467 20.44 13.49 0.34
CA THR A 467 21.56 14.04 1.11
C THR A 467 21.05 14.69 2.38
N ILE A 468 21.59 14.27 3.52
CA ILE A 468 21.23 14.76 4.85
C ILE A 468 22.43 15.47 5.44
N LYS A 469 22.31 16.78 5.61
CA LYS A 469 23.30 17.61 6.29
C LYS A 469 22.81 17.89 7.71
N LEU A 470 23.61 17.49 8.69
CA LEU A 470 23.28 17.61 10.11
C LEU A 470 24.38 18.39 10.85
N LYS A 471 24.05 19.57 11.36
CA LYS A 471 24.89 20.33 12.25
C LYS A 471 24.44 20.12 13.68
N VAL A 472 25.39 19.77 14.55
CA VAL A 472 25.12 19.42 15.94
C VAL A 472 25.96 20.30 16.86
N ALA A 473 25.31 20.99 17.79
CA ALA A 473 25.94 21.68 18.89
C ALA A 473 25.59 21.00 20.21
N ILE A 474 26.57 20.87 21.10
CA ILE A 474 26.41 20.24 22.41
C ILE A 474 25.88 21.29 23.41
N ASP A 475 24.76 20.97 24.08
CA ASP A 475 24.13 21.77 25.11
C ASP A 475 23.94 20.95 26.39
N GLY A 476 24.95 20.99 27.27
CA GLY A 476 24.95 20.17 28.48
C GLY A 476 25.09 18.68 28.21
N THR A 477 23.99 17.93 28.30
CA THR A 477 23.89 16.50 27.94
C THR A 477 22.95 16.26 26.77
N SER A 478 22.50 17.32 26.13
CA SER A 478 21.62 17.28 24.98
C SER A 478 22.36 17.73 23.72
N LEU A 479 21.80 17.43 22.57
CA LEU A 479 22.29 17.86 21.27
C LEU A 479 21.27 18.81 20.63
N ARG A 480 21.71 19.97 20.16
CA ARG A 480 20.93 20.85 19.29
C ARG A 480 21.28 20.54 17.86
N CYS A 481 20.29 20.08 17.11
CA CYS A 481 20.44 19.62 15.74
C CYS A 481 19.80 20.64 14.78
N HIS A 482 20.55 20.99 13.73
CA HIS A 482 20.03 21.67 12.54
C HIS A 482 20.21 20.73 11.35
N ARG A 483 19.10 20.27 10.80
CA ARG A 483 19.09 19.31 9.71
C ARG A 483 18.56 19.95 8.43
N ARG A 484 19.22 19.68 7.31
CA ARG A 484 18.77 19.99 5.97
C ARG A 484 18.81 18.71 5.14
N MET A 485 17.72 18.42 4.46
CA MET A 485 17.59 17.25 3.59
C MET A 485 17.35 17.73 2.17
N THR A 486 18.03 17.11 1.21
CA THR A 486 17.76 17.29 -0.22
C THR A 486 17.55 15.94 -0.86
N ALA A 487 16.60 15.84 -1.80
CA ALA A 487 16.34 14.60 -2.52
C ALA A 487 16.08 14.85 -4.00
N THR A 488 16.57 13.93 -4.85
CA THR A 488 16.35 13.92 -6.29
C THR A 488 15.65 12.65 -6.73
N GLY A 489 15.17 12.62 -7.97
CA GLY A 489 14.51 11.48 -8.55
C GLY A 489 13.32 11.03 -7.71
N ILE A 490 13.14 9.71 -7.62
CA ILE A 490 12.05 9.13 -6.82
C ILE A 490 12.35 9.05 -5.32
N ALA A 491 13.60 9.32 -4.88
CA ALA A 491 13.92 9.42 -3.47
C ALA A 491 13.10 10.51 -2.74
N LYS A 492 12.61 11.50 -3.49
CA LYS A 492 11.74 12.54 -2.93
C LYS A 492 10.27 12.15 -2.74
N GLU A 493 9.77 11.04 -3.34
CA GLU A 493 8.36 10.64 -3.21
C GLU A 493 7.89 10.56 -1.75
N PRO A 494 8.56 9.81 -0.85
CA PRO A 494 8.14 9.73 0.54
C PRO A 494 8.29 11.08 1.27
N LEU A 495 9.29 11.88 0.93
CA LEU A 495 9.51 13.20 1.54
C LEU A 495 8.42 14.20 1.13
N CYS A 496 8.07 14.25 -0.14
CA CYS A 496 6.95 15.08 -0.61
C CYS A 496 5.64 14.66 0.04
N HIS A 497 5.35 13.36 0.09
CA HIS A 497 4.14 12.82 0.73
C HIS A 497 4.05 13.21 2.21
N ASN A 498 5.17 13.18 2.92
CA ASN A 498 5.19 13.44 4.36
C ASN A 498 5.21 14.93 4.69
N PHE A 499 5.95 15.75 3.97
CA PHE A 499 6.28 17.12 4.41
C PHE A 499 5.59 18.22 3.62
N VAL A 500 5.15 17.98 2.37
CA VAL A 500 4.53 19.05 1.57
C VAL A 500 3.10 19.29 2.01
N MET A 501 2.84 20.46 2.57
CA MET A 501 1.49 20.89 2.92
C MET A 501 0.81 21.58 1.73
N THR A 502 -0.52 21.57 1.71
CA THR A 502 -1.31 22.21 0.64
C THR A 502 -0.96 23.69 0.46
N GLU A 503 -0.63 24.40 1.55
CA GLU A 503 -0.27 25.81 1.52
C GLU A 503 1.12 26.04 0.88
N ASP A 504 2.09 25.14 1.14
CA ASP A 504 3.42 25.17 0.52
C ASP A 504 3.32 24.96 -0.99
N LEU A 505 2.53 23.97 -1.39
CA LEU A 505 2.31 23.65 -2.80
C LEU A 505 1.63 24.82 -3.53
N LEU A 506 0.58 25.42 -2.94
CA LEU A 506 -0.07 26.62 -3.50
C LEU A 506 0.89 27.79 -3.64
N THR A 507 1.70 28.04 -2.61
CA THR A 507 2.72 29.11 -2.61
C THR A 507 3.75 28.89 -3.73
N ALA A 508 4.23 27.66 -3.87
CA ALA A 508 5.20 27.30 -4.91
C ALA A 508 4.61 27.45 -6.33
N PHE A 509 3.36 27.03 -6.54
CA PHE A 509 2.65 27.20 -7.80
C PHE A 509 2.37 28.68 -8.12
N ASN A 510 1.92 29.46 -7.13
CA ASN A 510 1.69 30.88 -7.32
C ASN A 510 2.96 31.61 -7.80
N ARG A 511 4.12 31.27 -7.22
CA ARG A 511 5.41 31.81 -7.65
C ARG A 511 5.76 31.39 -9.08
N TYR A 512 5.50 30.13 -9.44
CA TYR A 512 5.81 29.58 -10.77
C TYR A 512 4.90 30.11 -11.88
N LEU A 513 3.61 30.29 -11.61
CA LEU A 513 2.60 30.71 -12.58
C LEU A 513 2.28 32.23 -12.49
N GLU A 514 3.00 32.96 -11.63
CA GLU A 514 2.78 34.39 -11.39
C GLU A 514 1.31 34.69 -11.01
N THR A 515 0.78 33.87 -10.09
CA THR A 515 -0.59 34.01 -9.57
C THR A 515 -0.55 34.35 -8.07
N ASP A 516 -1.70 34.75 -7.51
CA ASP A 516 -1.83 35.24 -6.13
C ASP A 516 -2.99 34.58 -5.37
N ARG A 517 -3.39 33.35 -5.77
CA ARG A 517 -4.49 32.63 -5.11
C ARG A 517 -4.13 32.32 -3.65
N THR A 518 -5.16 32.37 -2.81
CA THR A 518 -5.11 31.95 -1.41
C THR A 518 -5.98 30.71 -1.19
N LEU A 519 -5.78 30.00 -0.09
CA LEU A 519 -6.65 28.86 0.26
C LEU A 519 -8.09 29.32 0.50
N GLU A 520 -8.28 30.54 1.00
CA GLU A 520 -9.58 31.17 1.20
C GLU A 520 -10.37 31.37 -0.11
N ASP A 521 -9.67 31.52 -1.23
CA ASP A 521 -10.29 31.63 -2.55
C ASP A 521 -10.89 30.31 -3.04
N LEU A 522 -10.41 29.19 -2.50
CA LEU A 522 -10.81 27.84 -2.90
C LEU A 522 -12.06 27.33 -2.19
N VAL A 523 -12.43 27.94 -1.08
CA VAL A 523 -13.53 27.50 -0.22
C VAL A 523 -14.72 28.46 -0.26
N GLY A 524 -15.88 27.98 0.12
CA GLY A 524 -17.10 28.78 0.25
C GLY A 524 -17.04 29.72 1.45
N LYS A 525 -18.01 30.68 1.52
CA LYS A 525 -18.02 31.68 2.59
C LYS A 525 -18.10 31.05 3.98
N LYS A 526 -18.87 29.96 4.13
CA LYS A 526 -19.05 29.27 5.44
C LYS A 526 -17.75 28.60 5.90
N GLU A 527 -17.02 27.98 4.99
CA GLU A 527 -15.78 27.28 5.34
C GLU A 527 -14.63 28.27 5.60
N ARG A 528 -14.71 29.51 5.16
CA ARG A 528 -13.71 30.55 5.44
C ARG A 528 -13.65 30.91 6.92
N ASP A 529 -14.76 30.84 7.61
CA ASP A 529 -14.81 31.14 9.05
C ASP A 529 -14.03 30.07 9.87
N ASP A 530 -13.95 28.86 9.38
CA ASP A 530 -13.22 27.75 9.99
C ASP A 530 -11.76 27.63 9.52
N MET A 531 -11.34 28.44 8.54
CA MET A 531 -10.02 28.33 7.90
C MET A 531 -8.85 28.58 8.87
N ALA A 532 -8.99 29.52 9.81
CA ALA A 532 -7.94 29.80 10.79
C ALA A 532 -7.68 28.59 11.69
N GLU A 533 -8.75 27.92 12.13
CA GLU A 533 -8.64 26.70 12.93
C GLU A 533 -8.05 25.55 12.10
N TRP A 534 -8.49 25.38 10.86
CA TRP A 534 -7.93 24.39 9.95
C TRP A 534 -6.43 24.61 9.72
N LYS A 535 -5.97 25.83 9.45
CA LYS A 535 -4.54 26.16 9.30
C LYS A 535 -3.74 25.86 10.56
N ARG A 536 -4.30 26.14 11.75
CA ARG A 536 -3.66 25.80 13.01
C ARG A 536 -3.48 24.28 13.15
N GLN A 537 -4.50 23.49 12.81
CA GLN A 537 -4.43 22.03 12.83
C GLN A 537 -3.43 21.47 11.82
N GLN A 538 -3.32 22.06 10.61
CA GLN A 538 -2.32 21.65 9.64
C GLN A 538 -0.89 21.91 10.14
N ARG A 539 -0.61 23.08 10.74
CA ARG A 539 0.71 23.40 11.32
C ARG A 539 1.06 22.46 12.47
N GLU A 540 0.09 22.10 13.29
CA GLU A 540 0.33 21.13 14.37
C GLU A 540 0.64 19.73 13.80
N LYS A 541 -0.07 19.29 12.77
CA LYS A 541 0.25 18.03 12.08
C LYS A 541 1.66 18.05 11.47
N GLU A 542 2.01 19.15 10.82
CA GLU A 542 3.34 19.36 10.23
C GLU A 542 4.43 19.24 11.30
N ARG A 543 4.27 19.93 12.45
CA ARG A 543 5.19 19.87 13.59
C ARG A 543 5.38 18.41 14.06
N VAL A 544 4.27 17.70 14.29
CA VAL A 544 4.28 16.31 14.74
C VAL A 544 4.97 15.40 13.72
N MET A 545 4.81 15.66 12.43
CA MET A 545 5.50 14.89 11.38
C MET A 545 7.02 15.09 11.43
N TYR A 546 7.49 16.33 11.54
CA TYR A 546 8.92 16.61 11.69
C TYR A 546 9.51 16.02 12.97
N GLU A 547 8.78 16.07 14.10
CA GLU A 547 9.18 15.43 15.36
C GLU A 547 9.27 13.91 15.23
N THR A 548 8.24 13.29 14.64
CA THR A 548 8.18 11.83 14.47
C THR A 548 9.31 11.34 13.56
N GLU A 549 9.56 12.02 12.46
CA GLU A 549 10.60 11.64 11.53
C GLU A 549 12.00 11.81 12.16
N ALA A 550 12.24 12.91 12.88
CA ALA A 550 13.50 13.12 13.59
C ALA A 550 13.72 12.08 14.72
N ALA A 551 12.65 11.68 15.41
CA ALA A 551 12.72 10.63 16.44
C ALA A 551 13.05 9.25 15.82
N ILE A 552 12.46 8.91 14.68
CA ILE A 552 12.79 7.70 13.91
C ILE A 552 14.24 7.74 13.42
N TYR A 553 14.68 8.89 12.91
CA TYR A 553 16.03 9.10 12.42
C TYR A 553 17.08 8.78 13.49
N HIS A 554 16.92 9.31 14.70
CA HIS A 554 17.86 9.12 15.82
C HIS A 554 17.56 7.89 16.68
N ASP A 555 16.45 7.21 16.47
CA ASP A 555 15.91 6.13 17.31
C ASP A 555 15.86 6.56 18.81
N THR A 556 15.36 7.76 19.04
CA THR A 556 15.15 8.36 20.38
C THR A 556 14.18 9.52 20.32
N GLU A 557 13.68 9.96 21.47
CA GLU A 557 12.77 11.11 21.56
C GLU A 557 13.48 12.43 21.19
N VAL A 558 12.73 13.28 20.50
CA VAL A 558 13.15 14.64 20.16
C VAL A 558 12.21 15.65 20.81
N SER A 559 12.71 16.85 21.02
CA SER A 559 11.97 17.95 21.63
C SER A 559 12.32 19.27 20.98
N GLU A 560 11.60 20.33 21.36
CA GLU A 560 11.86 21.70 20.91
C GLU A 560 11.95 21.83 19.38
N MET A 561 11.06 21.13 18.62
CA MET A 561 11.00 21.30 17.18
C MET A 561 10.71 22.76 16.81
N LYS A 562 11.64 23.39 16.11
CA LYS A 562 11.58 24.79 15.71
C LYS A 562 12.17 24.95 14.32
N ASP A 563 11.83 26.06 13.63
CA ASP A 563 12.43 26.43 12.35
C ASP A 563 12.42 25.24 11.37
N TYR A 564 11.23 24.76 11.03
CA TYR A 564 11.02 23.64 10.13
C TYR A 564 10.14 24.05 8.96
N GLY A 565 10.33 23.40 7.81
CA GLY A 565 9.53 23.64 6.62
C GLY A 565 10.17 23.12 5.35
N VAL A 566 9.42 23.22 4.25
CA VAL A 566 9.83 22.85 2.90
C VAL A 566 10.38 24.08 2.17
N ASP A 567 11.63 24.03 1.75
CA ASP A 567 12.31 25.10 1.01
C ASP A 567 12.06 25.01 -0.50
N CYS A 568 12.06 23.77 -1.02
CA CYS A 568 11.82 23.46 -2.44
C CYS A 568 11.07 22.13 -2.60
N ILE A 569 10.02 22.11 -3.42
CA ILE A 569 9.22 20.89 -3.66
C ILE A 569 9.79 20.06 -4.82
N GLY A 570 10.38 20.72 -5.82
CA GLY A 570 10.96 20.03 -6.96
C GLY A 570 9.94 19.50 -7.99
N PHE A 571 8.77 20.13 -8.12
CA PHE A 571 7.71 19.71 -9.04
C PHE A 571 7.90 20.21 -10.49
N ARG A 572 8.92 21.02 -10.74
CA ARG A 572 9.19 21.61 -12.06
C ARG A 572 10.20 20.79 -12.85
N ALA A 573 10.06 20.73 -14.17
CA ALA A 573 11.00 20.04 -15.03
C ALA A 573 12.44 20.60 -14.96
N ASP A 574 12.59 21.91 -14.72
CA ASP A 574 13.87 22.63 -14.62
C ASP A 574 14.40 22.72 -13.17
N SER A 575 13.62 22.29 -12.19
CA SER A 575 14.00 22.30 -10.77
C SER A 575 13.33 21.10 -10.06
N THR A 576 14.02 19.96 -10.10
CA THR A 576 13.46 18.67 -9.65
C THR A 576 13.87 18.28 -8.23
N THR A 577 14.72 19.06 -7.56
CA THR A 577 15.21 18.75 -6.20
C THR A 577 14.19 19.16 -5.14
N PHE A 578 13.87 18.24 -4.23
CA PHE A 578 13.19 18.52 -2.99
C PHE A 578 14.20 19.00 -1.95
N GLU A 579 13.82 19.98 -1.13
CA GLU A 579 14.64 20.46 -0.01
C GLU A 579 13.75 20.84 1.17
N ASN A 580 14.13 20.40 2.37
CA ASN A 580 13.53 20.84 3.63
C ASN A 580 14.58 21.08 4.70
N HIS A 581 14.17 21.74 5.79
CA HIS A 581 14.99 21.97 6.97
C HIS A 581 14.21 21.76 8.25
N SER A 582 14.94 21.49 9.35
CA SER A 582 14.38 21.46 10.70
C SER A 582 15.45 21.71 11.76
N ALA A 583 15.04 22.31 12.88
CA ALA A 583 15.87 22.49 14.07
C ALA A 583 15.16 21.90 15.29
N TYR A 584 15.86 21.08 16.06
CA TYR A 584 15.31 20.35 17.19
C TYR A 584 16.37 19.98 18.21
N LYS A 585 15.95 19.46 19.37
CA LYS A 585 16.80 18.98 20.44
C LYS A 585 16.64 17.47 20.61
N VAL A 586 17.78 16.78 20.81
CA VAL A 586 17.86 15.33 21.04
C VAL A 586 18.50 15.08 22.40
N ASP A 587 17.86 14.24 23.21
CA ASP A 587 18.38 13.80 24.49
C ASP A 587 18.81 12.32 24.40
N GLY A 588 19.66 11.89 25.34
CA GLY A 588 20.08 10.49 25.47
C GLY A 588 21.25 10.05 24.60
N LEU A 589 21.65 10.82 23.59
CA LEU A 589 22.79 10.48 22.73
C LEU A 589 24.15 10.90 23.29
N LEU A 590 24.18 11.78 24.30
CA LEU A 590 25.40 12.25 24.97
C LEU A 590 25.33 11.95 26.47
N LYS A 591 26.37 11.32 27.02
CA LYS A 591 26.46 10.96 28.42
C LYS A 591 27.78 11.49 29.02
N LYS A 592 27.76 12.02 30.26
CA LYS A 592 28.97 12.35 31.01
C LYS A 592 29.61 11.11 31.60
N ALA A 593 30.91 11.01 31.50
CA ALA A 593 31.75 9.92 32.05
C ALA A 593 32.95 10.52 32.79
N GLY A 594 32.72 10.98 34.01
CA GLY A 594 33.74 11.73 34.77
C GLY A 594 34.03 13.10 34.13
N PRO A 595 35.28 13.40 33.78
CA PRO A 595 35.64 14.61 33.05
C PRO A 595 35.27 14.56 31.54
N ASP A 596 35.10 13.36 31.01
CA ASP A 596 34.86 13.09 29.60
C ASP A 596 33.38 13.00 29.28
N MET A 597 33.05 12.94 27.98
CA MET A 597 31.71 12.67 27.50
C MET A 597 31.72 11.52 26.49
N VAL A 598 30.65 10.75 26.43
CA VAL A 598 30.44 9.67 25.43
C VAL A 598 29.30 10.07 24.52
N LEU A 599 29.60 10.24 23.23
CA LEU A 599 28.63 10.57 22.19
C LEU A 599 28.32 9.33 21.35
N SER A 600 27.03 9.00 21.24
CA SER A 600 26.52 7.95 20.34
C SER A 600 26.49 8.48 18.90
N VAL A 601 27.68 8.62 18.30
CA VAL A 601 27.86 9.26 16.99
C VAL A 601 27.24 8.47 15.85
N GLY A 602 27.18 7.14 15.96
CA GLY A 602 26.54 6.30 14.96
C GLY A 602 25.05 6.61 14.77
N ARG A 603 24.37 7.16 15.78
CA ARG A 603 22.97 7.60 15.71
C ARG A 603 22.78 8.94 14.99
N LEU A 604 23.85 9.60 14.59
CA LEU A 604 23.80 10.83 13.80
C LEU A 604 23.71 10.57 12.28
N VAL A 605 23.83 9.30 11.82
CA VAL A 605 23.69 8.88 10.41
C VAL A 605 22.44 8.04 10.18
N ALA A 606 21.35 8.38 10.82
CA ALA A 606 20.07 7.68 10.85
C ALA A 606 20.10 6.29 11.51
N ASN A 607 18.91 5.80 11.84
CA ASN A 607 18.74 4.44 12.33
C ASN A 607 18.88 3.44 11.18
N GLN A 608 19.85 2.54 11.28
CA GLN A 608 20.17 1.57 10.24
C GLN A 608 19.44 0.24 10.46
N ARG A 609 18.85 -0.31 9.39
CA ARG A 609 18.15 -1.59 9.44
C ARG A 609 19.10 -2.71 9.87
N LYS A 610 18.66 -3.53 10.82
CA LYS A 610 19.33 -4.76 11.24
C LYS A 610 18.53 -5.97 10.74
N ILE A 611 19.21 -6.99 10.23
CA ILE A 611 18.58 -8.23 9.79
C ILE A 611 19.03 -9.34 10.72
N GLU A 612 18.08 -9.96 11.43
CA GLU A 612 18.34 -10.93 12.49
C GLU A 612 17.49 -12.20 12.35
N GLY A 613 17.88 -13.25 13.07
CA GLY A 613 17.13 -14.49 13.16
C GLY A 613 16.90 -15.15 11.80
N THR A 614 15.72 -15.69 11.62
CA THR A 614 15.32 -16.39 10.38
C THR A 614 15.30 -15.50 9.14
N ALA A 615 15.22 -14.17 9.30
CA ALA A 615 15.31 -13.24 8.17
C ALA A 615 16.68 -13.27 7.47
N ARG A 616 17.73 -13.82 8.12
CA ARG A 616 19.06 -14.03 7.51
C ARG A 616 19.12 -15.27 6.61
N GLU A 617 18.20 -16.20 6.80
CA GLU A 617 18.07 -17.39 5.95
C GLU A 617 17.10 -17.08 4.81
N ARG A 618 17.57 -17.16 3.57
CA ARG A 618 16.78 -16.75 2.42
C ARG A 618 16.93 -17.70 1.25
N THR A 619 15.82 -18.03 0.64
CA THR A 619 15.74 -18.90 -0.56
C THR A 619 15.21 -18.16 -1.80
N ASP A 620 14.67 -16.96 -1.62
CA ASP A 620 14.04 -16.18 -2.67
C ASP A 620 14.88 -14.96 -3.04
N ASP A 621 14.77 -14.52 -4.29
CA ASP A 621 15.35 -13.26 -4.74
C ASP A 621 14.87 -12.08 -3.90
N ILE A 622 15.69 -11.08 -3.79
CA ILE A 622 15.44 -9.88 -3.03
C ILE A 622 14.75 -8.86 -3.92
N VAL A 623 13.65 -8.30 -3.46
CA VAL A 623 12.99 -7.15 -4.08
C VAL A 623 12.82 -6.09 -3.01
N TYR A 624 13.55 -5.01 -3.12
CA TYR A 624 13.47 -3.91 -2.16
C TYR A 624 12.11 -3.20 -2.26
N GLU A 625 11.66 -2.62 -1.14
CA GLU A 625 10.46 -1.78 -1.06
C GLU A 625 10.66 -0.40 -1.74
N PHE A 626 11.90 -0.12 -2.16
CA PHE A 626 12.36 1.11 -2.79
C PHE A 626 13.18 0.77 -4.05
N LYS A 627 13.41 1.73 -4.90
CA LYS A 627 14.26 1.61 -6.09
C LYS A 627 15.74 1.78 -5.71
N ALA A 628 16.65 1.56 -6.66
CA ALA A 628 18.06 1.89 -6.48
C ALA A 628 18.21 3.29 -5.86
N LEU A 629 19.00 3.41 -4.80
CA LEU A 629 19.01 4.59 -3.91
C LEU A 629 20.42 4.88 -3.40
N ASN A 630 20.79 6.16 -3.38
CA ASN A 630 22.01 6.65 -2.79
C ASN A 630 21.69 7.63 -1.65
N VAL A 631 22.12 7.31 -0.42
CA VAL A 631 21.92 8.17 0.76
C VAL A 631 23.25 8.66 1.28
N ILE A 632 23.40 9.98 1.32
CA ILE A 632 24.63 10.66 1.75
C ILE A 632 24.37 11.39 3.06
N TYR A 633 25.15 11.13 4.06
CA TYR A 633 25.15 11.80 5.36
C TYR A 633 26.39 12.70 5.47
N ASP A 634 26.17 13.96 5.84
CA ASP A 634 27.20 14.97 6.10
C ASP A 634 26.93 15.58 7.47
N VAL A 635 27.69 15.11 8.47
CA VAL A 635 27.45 15.43 9.87
C VAL A 635 28.61 16.25 10.41
N GLU A 636 28.31 17.41 10.98
CA GLU A 636 29.26 18.28 11.67
C GLU A 636 28.87 18.40 13.15
N VAL A 637 29.76 18.03 14.06
CA VAL A 637 29.55 18.16 15.50
C VAL A 637 30.53 19.18 16.05
N GLU A 638 30.03 20.28 16.61
CA GLU A 638 30.83 21.27 17.33
C GLU A 638 31.27 20.69 18.68
N LEU A 639 32.59 20.54 18.89
CA LEU A 639 33.12 20.05 20.15
C LEU A 639 33.11 21.17 21.19
N PRO A 640 32.77 20.91 22.47
CA PRO A 640 32.85 21.92 23.52
C PRO A 640 34.31 22.39 23.71
N GLU A 641 34.45 23.63 24.13
CA GLU A 641 35.77 24.22 24.43
C GLU A 641 36.54 23.34 25.43
N GLY A 642 37.80 23.01 25.12
CA GLY A 642 38.65 22.15 25.94
C GLY A 642 38.34 20.63 25.76
N TYR A 643 37.61 20.21 24.72
CA TYR A 643 37.41 18.79 24.39
C TYR A 643 37.95 18.46 23.00
N THR A 644 38.40 17.23 22.88
CA THR A 644 38.85 16.65 21.60
C THR A 644 38.42 15.19 21.48
N VAL A 645 38.55 14.62 20.29
CA VAL A 645 38.39 13.16 20.04
C VAL A 645 39.75 12.59 19.65
N THR A 646 40.17 11.53 20.31
CA THR A 646 41.46 10.90 20.01
C THR A 646 41.44 10.12 18.69
N PRO A 647 42.57 9.97 17.98
CA PRO A 647 42.64 9.17 16.75
C PRO A 647 42.10 7.74 16.90
N GLU A 648 42.34 7.13 18.09
CA GLU A 648 41.86 5.76 18.40
C GLU A 648 40.33 5.71 18.47
N SER A 649 39.67 6.78 19.00
CA SER A 649 38.21 6.88 19.05
C SER A 649 37.58 7.15 17.67
N LEU A 650 38.37 7.71 16.71
CA LEU A 650 37.91 7.96 15.35
C LEU A 650 38.00 6.70 14.45
N GLN A 651 38.89 5.75 14.79
CA GLN A 651 39.13 4.56 13.95
C GLN A 651 37.86 3.78 13.62
N PRO A 652 36.94 3.47 14.58
CA PRO A 652 35.72 2.73 14.31
C PRO A 652 34.71 3.47 13.38
N LEU A 653 34.92 4.78 13.19
CA LEU A 653 34.08 5.60 12.28
C LEU A 653 34.55 5.53 10.82
N ASN A 654 35.69 4.91 10.54
CA ASN A 654 36.22 4.78 9.18
C ASN A 654 35.91 3.36 8.68
N VAL A 655 34.75 3.19 8.10
CA VAL A 655 34.24 1.91 7.57
C VAL A 655 34.27 1.95 6.06
N ARG A 656 34.63 0.82 5.42
CA ARG A 656 34.53 0.69 3.98
C ARG A 656 34.11 -0.74 3.62
N VAL A 657 32.85 -0.85 3.19
CA VAL A 657 32.28 -2.07 2.63
C VAL A 657 31.58 -1.68 1.32
N SER A 658 32.06 -2.25 0.21
CA SER A 658 31.53 -1.96 -1.12
C SER A 658 31.62 -3.21 -1.99
N ASN A 659 30.51 -3.57 -2.64
CA ASN A 659 30.40 -4.71 -3.53
C ASN A 659 29.40 -4.41 -4.66
N ALA A 660 29.09 -5.39 -5.51
CA ALA A 660 28.22 -5.19 -6.66
C ALA A 660 26.75 -4.86 -6.30
N CYS A 661 26.31 -5.17 -5.07
CA CYS A 661 24.91 -4.95 -4.63
C CYS A 661 24.73 -3.62 -3.89
N GLY A 662 25.80 -3.12 -3.27
CA GLY A 662 25.70 -1.88 -2.53
C GLY A 662 26.97 -1.52 -1.75
N THR A 663 26.88 -0.38 -1.09
CA THR A 663 28.01 0.22 -0.36
C THR A 663 27.55 0.76 0.98
N PHE A 664 28.38 0.57 1.99
CA PHE A 664 28.40 1.41 3.19
C PHE A 664 29.84 1.88 3.44
N GLU A 665 30.05 3.18 3.27
CA GLU A 665 31.35 3.82 3.52
C GLU A 665 31.17 4.97 4.49
N SER A 666 32.11 5.16 5.41
CA SER A 666 32.13 6.30 6.30
C SER A 666 33.56 6.79 6.56
N LYS A 667 33.71 8.08 6.79
CA LYS A 667 34.95 8.75 7.12
C LYS A 667 34.72 9.80 8.18
N ALA A 668 35.56 9.83 9.19
CA ALA A 668 35.54 10.82 10.24
C ALA A 668 36.90 11.50 10.42
N GLU A 669 36.88 12.82 10.64
CA GLU A 669 38.10 13.59 10.92
C GLU A 669 37.77 14.78 11.87
N ILE A 670 38.78 15.26 12.59
CA ILE A 670 38.68 16.47 13.40
C ILE A 670 39.34 17.62 12.64
N THR A 671 38.62 18.70 12.42
CA THR A 671 39.12 19.90 11.77
C THR A 671 38.49 21.12 12.47
N ASP A 672 39.29 22.12 12.83
CA ASP A 672 38.84 23.39 13.43
C ASP A 672 37.96 23.21 14.68
N GLY A 673 38.29 22.23 15.54
CA GLY A 673 37.52 21.93 16.76
C GLY A 673 36.14 21.26 16.50
N LYS A 674 35.92 20.71 15.31
CA LYS A 674 34.70 20.03 14.93
C LYS A 674 34.98 18.59 14.50
N LEU A 675 34.07 17.70 14.83
CA LEU A 675 34.03 16.35 14.26
C LEU A 675 33.22 16.41 12.95
N HIS A 676 33.89 16.16 11.84
CA HIS A 676 33.26 15.97 10.54
C HIS A 676 33.13 14.47 10.27
N LEU A 677 31.91 14.03 9.99
CA LEU A 677 31.60 12.65 9.67
C LEU A 677 30.78 12.62 8.34
N THR A 678 31.33 11.96 7.34
CA THR A 678 30.60 11.65 6.12
C THR A 678 30.30 10.16 6.09
N ALA A 679 29.08 9.78 5.66
CA ALA A 679 28.75 8.40 5.41
C ALA A 679 27.91 8.30 4.12
N VAL A 680 28.08 7.20 3.40
CA VAL A 680 27.32 6.89 2.18
C VAL A 680 26.73 5.50 2.33
N LYS A 681 25.44 5.38 2.11
CA LYS A 681 24.75 4.10 1.98
C LYS A 681 24.09 4.03 0.62
N ARG A 682 24.48 3.05 -0.18
CA ARG A 682 24.02 2.94 -1.56
C ARG A 682 23.48 1.55 -1.84
N TYR A 683 22.36 1.47 -2.53
CA TYR A 683 21.76 0.28 -3.10
C TYR A 683 21.83 0.42 -4.62
N GLU A 684 22.57 -0.47 -5.27
CA GLU A 684 22.81 -0.36 -6.72
C GLU A 684 21.60 -0.72 -7.56
N HIS A 685 20.77 -1.65 -7.08
CA HIS A 685 19.60 -2.15 -7.80
C HIS A 685 18.38 -2.14 -6.90
N ASP A 686 17.20 -2.30 -7.47
CA ASP A 686 15.94 -2.52 -6.73
C ASP A 686 15.60 -4.01 -6.57
N ARG A 687 16.36 -4.89 -7.24
CA ARG A 687 16.21 -6.35 -7.20
C ARG A 687 17.57 -7.01 -7.23
N GLU A 688 17.69 -8.11 -6.49
CA GLU A 688 18.91 -8.90 -6.45
C GLU A 688 18.57 -10.40 -6.46
N PRO A 689 19.33 -11.23 -7.16
CA PRO A 689 19.18 -12.67 -7.06
C PRO A 689 19.56 -13.14 -5.66
N VAL A 690 18.97 -14.23 -5.19
CA VAL A 690 19.24 -14.80 -3.87
C VAL A 690 20.72 -15.10 -3.64
N ALA A 691 21.47 -15.43 -4.69
CA ALA A 691 22.92 -15.67 -4.64
C ALA A 691 23.72 -14.46 -4.10
N ASN A 692 23.16 -13.26 -4.23
CA ASN A 692 23.77 -12.01 -3.75
C ASN A 692 23.44 -11.70 -2.29
N TRP A 693 22.60 -12.52 -1.64
CA TRP A 693 22.18 -12.26 -0.25
C TRP A 693 23.35 -12.08 0.73
N PRO A 694 24.43 -12.88 0.69
CA PRO A 694 25.59 -12.66 1.55
C PRO A 694 26.24 -11.29 1.34
N GLN A 695 26.36 -10.80 0.09
CA GLN A 695 26.92 -9.49 -0.23
C GLN A 695 26.04 -8.35 0.29
N ILE A 696 24.72 -8.52 0.24
CA ILE A 696 23.75 -7.56 0.78
C ILE A 696 23.88 -7.48 2.30
N LEU A 697 23.94 -8.64 2.98
CA LEU A 697 24.14 -8.69 4.43
C LEU A 697 25.43 -8.00 4.86
N GLU A 698 26.50 -8.10 4.07
CA GLU A 698 27.80 -7.51 4.38
C GLU A 698 27.71 -5.99 4.58
N PHE A 699 27.15 -5.24 3.63
CA PHE A 699 27.04 -3.78 3.79
C PHE A 699 25.91 -3.35 4.73
N ILE A 700 24.83 -4.13 4.87
CA ILE A 700 23.76 -3.87 5.83
C ILE A 700 24.25 -4.06 7.25
N ASP A 701 25.01 -5.13 7.51
CA ASP A 701 25.61 -5.39 8.84
C ASP A 701 26.61 -4.30 9.19
N ALA A 702 27.45 -3.86 8.24
CA ALA A 702 28.37 -2.75 8.45
C ALA A 702 27.64 -1.46 8.86
N ALA A 703 26.57 -1.11 8.17
CA ALA A 703 25.74 0.05 8.51
C ALA A 703 25.04 -0.10 9.87
N SER A 704 24.52 -1.29 10.17
CA SER A 704 23.85 -1.57 11.45
C SER A 704 24.85 -1.56 12.63
N GLN A 705 26.05 -2.11 12.45
CA GLN A 705 27.12 -2.07 13.46
C GLN A 705 27.58 -0.63 13.69
N PHE A 706 27.67 0.17 12.62
CA PHE A 706 28.02 1.59 12.72
C PHE A 706 27.07 2.37 13.63
N ASN A 707 25.79 2.07 13.65
CA ASN A 707 24.82 2.70 14.53
C ASN A 707 25.14 2.57 16.03
N ALA A 708 25.87 1.54 16.42
CA ALA A 708 26.28 1.31 17.81
C ALA A 708 27.57 2.04 18.19
N VAL A 709 28.27 2.67 17.23
CA VAL A 709 29.55 3.32 17.47
C VAL A 709 29.38 4.55 18.33
N GLN A 710 30.20 4.62 19.36
CA GLN A 710 30.31 5.75 20.28
C GLN A 710 31.74 6.31 20.25
N VAL A 711 31.87 7.61 20.45
CA VAL A 711 33.16 8.28 20.61
C VAL A 711 33.26 8.92 21.97
N VAL A 712 34.47 8.94 22.49
CA VAL A 712 34.81 9.63 23.75
C VAL A 712 35.33 11.02 23.39
N LEU A 713 34.63 12.03 23.89
CA LEU A 713 35.10 13.41 23.88
C LEU A 713 35.95 13.59 25.14
N THR A 714 37.25 13.62 24.97
CA THR A 714 38.22 13.71 26.07
C THR A 714 38.51 15.16 26.42
N LYS A 715 38.46 15.48 27.70
CA LYS A 715 38.79 16.83 28.19
C LYS A 715 40.30 17.03 28.10
N LEU A 716 40.75 18.13 27.48
CA LEU A 716 42.15 18.52 27.33
C LEU A 716 42.76 19.04 28.66
#